data_86db5f2cddd6aa1bbb3d80a6a2da858c
#
_entry.id   86db5f2cddd6aa1bbb3d80a6a2da858c
#
_cell.length_a   1.000
_cell.length_b   1.000
_cell.length_c   1.000
_cell.angle_alpha   90.00
_cell.angle_beta   90.00
_cell.angle_gamma   90.00
#
_symmetry.space_group_name_H-M   'P 1'
#
loop_
_entity.id
_entity.type
_entity.pdbx_description
1 polymer ?
#
loop_
_entity_poly.entity_id
_entity_poly.type
_entity_poly.pdbx_seq_one_letter_code
_entity_poly.pdbx_strand_id
1 'polypeptide(L)'
;MKMKKILCAVALISLSATTASAQLSNNPDKFLGNITTYGQIDYGNEKFYQLWNQITPENESKWESVQGGGQNSWNWGGCDNIYKYAKQHNFPFKFHTLVWGSQYPKWMDNLSKEKQLAAIVKWMDTAKQKYPDVQMIDVVNEAIPGHAPAPFKEALGGDGATGYDWIVTAFEMAHERWPDAILIYNDYNTFQWNTDQFIDLVTKIRDAGAPIDAYGCQSHDLTGCNLTTFKNSMTKIQNALKMPMYISEYDIATENDNDQLKYYKEQIPVMWEADYCAGVTLWGYIYGKTWTTNGNSGIIKDGKDRPAMTWLREYMQTDKAKQAKSPFPGMVKEASVYVKPQALRVPMGEPASIEIRAKMRTKTIDHVDFYVNNVLRQTLTEAPYMAEYTPTAKGKHTLKAVVTTTDGTKYERLSSITAYEDYGEQNYTSLDQVKDGRPFAITAVGQDKAFYCSDNQNLGFASYDQAFDKSVVGYYFKLESLANSSDTSIRQYYLLRQLTVNESPYEVFGKPGYLNSQPTTGWCSFVLGLNNQNGEDIKNGAVWDIQYVDGKGFTLKNIGTGLYLHDNGPAKYEDPAYFNFCTIGGATGIEKPTVNTRRPSGIYTLQGVKVAEADEWYTLAPGIYIVDGKKIVKR
;
A
#
# COMPACT_ATOMS: atom_id res chain seq x y z
N MET A 1 21.93 23.55 -82.81
CA MET A 1 21.03 23.59 -81.62
C MET A 1 20.53 22.17 -81.35
N LYS A 2 21.11 21.46 -80.39
CA LYS A 2 20.72 20.06 -80.06
C LYS A 2 19.96 20.08 -78.74
N MET A 3 18.67 19.77 -78.82
CA MET A 3 17.82 19.57 -77.64
C MET A 3 18.13 18.23 -77.01
N LYS A 4 18.54 18.25 -75.74
CA LYS A 4 18.67 17.04 -74.89
C LYS A 4 17.31 16.71 -74.29
N LYS A 5 16.77 15.54 -74.59
CA LYS A 5 15.60 14.95 -73.92
C LYS A 5 16.04 14.44 -72.57
N ILE A 6 15.43 14.94 -71.48
CA ILE A 6 15.56 14.40 -70.13
C ILE A 6 14.44 13.38 -69.95
N LEU A 7 14.83 12.11 -69.77
CA LEU A 7 13.91 11.06 -69.36
C LEU A 7 13.78 11.10 -67.81
N CYS A 8 12.59 11.46 -67.31
CA CYS A 8 12.24 11.26 -65.93
C CYS A 8 11.77 9.81 -65.72
N ALA A 9 12.58 8.99 -65.02
CA ALA A 9 12.15 7.69 -64.54
C ALA A 9 11.33 7.90 -63.26
N VAL A 10 10.05 7.65 -63.33
CA VAL A 10 9.16 7.61 -62.15
C VAL A 10 9.32 6.19 -61.55
N ALA A 11 10.04 6.12 -60.42
CA ALA A 11 10.07 4.90 -59.62
C ALA A 11 8.73 4.76 -58.87
N LEU A 12 7.86 3.84 -59.26
CA LEU A 12 6.75 3.39 -58.47
C LEU A 12 7.29 2.62 -57.25
N ILE A 13 7.30 3.26 -56.11
CA ILE A 13 7.42 2.55 -54.82
C ILE A 13 6.08 1.91 -54.55
N SER A 14 5.99 0.61 -54.80
CA SER A 14 4.87 -0.20 -54.31
C SER A 14 4.97 -0.28 -52.78
N LEU A 15 4.21 0.56 -52.09
CA LEU A 15 3.90 0.34 -50.67
C LEU A 15 3.09 -0.96 -50.59
N SER A 16 3.75 -2.05 -50.28
CA SER A 16 3.08 -3.23 -49.76
C SER A 16 2.52 -2.84 -48.40
N ALA A 17 1.25 -2.45 -48.37
CA ALA A 17 0.50 -2.40 -47.14
C ALA A 17 0.42 -3.85 -46.61
N THR A 18 1.34 -4.20 -45.73
CA THR A 18 1.12 -5.31 -44.84
C THR A 18 -0.11 -4.92 -44.04
N THR A 19 -1.23 -5.60 -44.27
CA THR A 19 -2.38 -5.55 -43.37
C THR A 19 -1.86 -6.05 -42.03
N ALA A 20 -1.38 -5.14 -41.19
CA ALA A 20 -1.17 -5.43 -39.80
C ALA A 20 -2.53 -5.90 -39.28
N SER A 21 -2.63 -7.14 -38.84
CA SER A 21 -3.80 -7.65 -38.15
C SER A 21 -4.01 -6.70 -36.98
N ALA A 22 -5.10 -5.94 -37.02
CA ALA A 22 -5.36 -4.94 -36.00
C ALA A 22 -5.62 -5.68 -34.68
N GLN A 23 -4.90 -5.31 -33.63
CA GLN A 23 -5.16 -5.72 -32.25
C GLN A 23 -6.63 -5.45 -31.88
N LEU A 24 -7.13 -6.09 -30.84
CA LEU A 24 -8.50 -5.85 -30.38
C LEU A 24 -8.74 -4.37 -30.09
N SER A 25 -7.83 -3.76 -29.33
CA SER A 25 -7.89 -2.33 -29.04
C SER A 25 -7.08 -1.51 -30.04
N ASN A 26 -7.73 -0.51 -30.63
CA ASN A 26 -7.10 0.54 -31.44
C ASN A 26 -7.00 1.87 -30.68
N ASN A 27 -7.18 1.87 -29.37
CA ASN A 27 -6.97 3.04 -28.53
C ASN A 27 -5.47 3.31 -28.40
N PRO A 28 -4.96 4.50 -28.75
CA PRO A 28 -3.53 4.79 -28.71
C PRO A 28 -3.01 5.00 -27.27
N ASP A 29 -3.88 5.36 -26.33
CA ASP A 29 -3.52 5.80 -24.98
C ASP A 29 -3.84 4.76 -23.91
N LYS A 30 -4.65 3.74 -24.22
CA LYS A 30 -5.14 2.74 -23.27
C LYS A 30 -4.88 1.32 -23.76
N PHE A 31 -4.21 0.52 -22.96
CA PHE A 31 -3.90 -0.86 -23.33
C PHE A 31 -5.01 -1.84 -22.93
N LEU A 32 -5.15 -2.89 -23.74
CA LEU A 32 -5.88 -4.11 -23.44
C LEU A 32 -4.89 -5.27 -23.42
N GLY A 33 -4.56 -5.75 -22.24
CA GLY A 33 -3.51 -6.72 -22.01
C GLY A 33 -4.00 -8.11 -21.63
N ASN A 34 -3.06 -9.04 -21.58
CA ASN A 34 -3.29 -10.38 -21.08
C ASN A 34 -2.01 -10.98 -20.47
N ILE A 35 -2.16 -12.17 -19.90
CA ILE A 35 -1.07 -13.00 -19.38
C ILE A 35 -0.67 -14.08 -20.38
N THR A 36 0.45 -14.76 -20.11
CA THR A 36 0.85 -16.00 -20.78
C THR A 36 -0.11 -17.14 -20.48
N THR A 37 -0.14 -18.16 -21.33
CA THR A 37 -0.95 -19.37 -21.13
C THR A 37 0.00 -20.53 -20.83
N TYR A 38 0.09 -20.96 -19.57
CA TYR A 38 1.03 -22.02 -19.14
C TYR A 38 2.48 -21.77 -19.64
N GLY A 39 2.96 -20.55 -19.51
CA GLY A 39 4.31 -20.15 -19.94
C GLY A 39 4.45 -19.94 -21.46
N GLN A 40 3.41 -20.11 -22.23
CA GLN A 40 3.40 -19.87 -23.68
C GLN A 40 2.79 -18.49 -23.98
N ILE A 41 3.43 -17.74 -24.86
CA ILE A 41 2.93 -16.43 -25.31
C ILE A 41 1.82 -16.65 -26.35
N ASP A 42 2.14 -17.36 -27.43
CA ASP A 42 1.15 -17.82 -28.41
C ASP A 42 0.60 -19.18 -27.98
N TYR A 43 -0.68 -19.41 -28.09
CA TYR A 43 -1.29 -20.67 -27.72
C TYR A 43 -2.14 -21.25 -28.85
N GLY A 44 -1.79 -22.46 -29.34
CA GLY A 44 -2.44 -23.06 -30.50
C GLY A 44 -2.29 -22.17 -31.73
N ASN A 45 -3.41 -21.79 -32.33
CA ASN A 45 -3.44 -20.88 -33.47
C ASN A 45 -3.52 -19.39 -33.07
N GLU A 46 -3.75 -19.13 -31.80
CA GLU A 46 -3.90 -17.75 -31.30
C GLU A 46 -2.53 -17.08 -31.19
N LYS A 47 -2.39 -15.96 -31.88
CA LYS A 47 -1.20 -15.11 -31.83
C LYS A 47 -1.45 -13.96 -30.86
N PHE A 48 -0.70 -13.91 -29.78
CA PHE A 48 -0.85 -12.92 -28.73
C PHE A 48 -0.88 -11.49 -29.28
N TYR A 49 0.08 -11.13 -30.12
CA TYR A 49 0.20 -9.79 -30.71
C TYR A 49 -0.96 -9.36 -31.62
N GLN A 50 -1.78 -10.32 -32.09
CA GLN A 50 -2.97 -10.03 -32.89
C GLN A 50 -4.20 -9.71 -32.03
N LEU A 51 -4.14 -10.01 -30.73
CA LEU A 51 -5.24 -9.82 -29.79
C LEU A 51 -4.95 -8.70 -28.80
N TRP A 52 -3.79 -8.74 -28.18
CA TRP A 52 -3.43 -7.92 -27.02
C TRP A 52 -2.30 -6.98 -27.34
N ASN A 53 -2.22 -5.85 -26.60
CA ASN A 53 -1.17 -4.84 -26.73
C ASN A 53 -0.44 -4.52 -25.43
N GLN A 54 -0.58 -5.37 -24.42
CA GLN A 54 0.18 -5.34 -23.17
C GLN A 54 0.36 -6.78 -22.68
N ILE A 55 1.50 -7.11 -22.06
CA ILE A 55 1.79 -8.46 -21.57
C ILE A 55 2.28 -8.45 -20.12
N THR A 56 1.75 -9.39 -19.34
CA THR A 56 2.18 -9.71 -17.97
C THR A 56 2.55 -11.20 -17.91
N PRO A 57 3.72 -11.58 -17.40
CA PRO A 57 4.00 -12.99 -17.08
C PRO A 57 3.02 -13.50 -16.02
N GLU A 58 2.35 -14.63 -16.24
CA GLU A 58 1.44 -15.21 -15.24
C GLU A 58 2.21 -15.67 -14.00
N ASN A 59 3.29 -16.44 -14.20
CA ASN A 59 4.12 -17.00 -13.14
C ASN A 59 5.62 -16.77 -13.34
N GLU A 60 6.06 -16.48 -14.54
CA GLU A 60 7.47 -16.59 -14.96
C GLU A 60 8.37 -15.52 -14.35
N SER A 61 7.80 -14.41 -13.85
CA SER A 61 8.51 -13.35 -13.12
C SER A 61 8.35 -13.41 -11.61
N LYS A 62 7.56 -14.35 -11.07
CA LYS A 62 7.39 -14.52 -9.62
C LYS A 62 8.65 -15.08 -8.99
N TRP A 63 8.99 -14.63 -7.80
CA TRP A 63 10.25 -14.95 -7.15
C TRP A 63 10.45 -16.47 -6.94
N GLU A 64 9.40 -17.20 -6.54
CA GLU A 64 9.48 -18.66 -6.42
C GLU A 64 9.80 -19.34 -7.76
N SER A 65 9.17 -18.92 -8.86
CA SER A 65 9.44 -19.48 -10.20
C SER A 65 10.86 -19.25 -10.66
N VAL A 66 11.44 -18.12 -10.28
CA VAL A 66 12.80 -17.73 -10.67
C VAL A 66 13.85 -18.32 -9.74
N GLN A 67 13.61 -18.37 -8.42
CA GLN A 67 14.64 -18.70 -7.44
C GLN A 67 14.19 -19.75 -6.39
N GLY A 68 13.08 -20.46 -6.62
CA GLY A 68 12.56 -21.46 -5.68
C GLY A 68 13.50 -22.62 -5.44
N GLY A 69 14.33 -22.99 -6.41
CA GLY A 69 15.30 -24.09 -6.31
C GLY A 69 16.48 -23.86 -5.36
N GLY A 70 16.66 -22.64 -4.81
CA GLY A 70 17.73 -22.30 -3.85
C GLY A 70 18.35 -20.93 -4.09
N GLN A 71 19.06 -20.41 -3.10
CA GLN A 71 19.61 -19.03 -3.09
C GLN A 71 20.53 -18.70 -4.28
N ASN A 72 21.13 -19.70 -4.90
CA ASN A 72 22.03 -19.54 -6.04
C ASN A 72 21.47 -20.12 -7.35
N SER A 73 20.22 -20.61 -7.33
CA SER A 73 19.55 -21.20 -8.49
C SER A 73 18.61 -20.19 -9.12
N TRP A 74 18.96 -19.71 -10.32
CA TRP A 74 18.19 -18.69 -11.03
C TRP A 74 17.64 -19.24 -12.33
N ASN A 75 16.31 -19.17 -12.52
CA ASN A 75 15.62 -19.58 -13.72
C ASN A 75 14.83 -18.40 -14.32
N TRP A 76 15.50 -17.63 -15.14
CA TRP A 76 14.91 -16.46 -15.80
C TRP A 76 14.33 -16.74 -17.19
N GLY A 77 14.52 -17.95 -17.73
CA GLY A 77 14.24 -18.27 -19.13
C GLY A 77 12.82 -17.93 -19.58
N GLY A 78 11.82 -18.21 -18.76
CA GLY A 78 10.44 -17.85 -19.06
C GLY A 78 10.22 -16.33 -19.13
N CYS A 79 10.66 -15.63 -18.11
CA CYS A 79 10.54 -14.17 -18.04
C CYS A 79 11.35 -13.48 -19.17
N ASP A 80 12.59 -13.96 -19.46
CA ASP A 80 13.44 -13.45 -20.55
C ASP A 80 12.71 -13.53 -21.91
N ASN A 81 12.03 -14.63 -22.18
CA ASN A 81 11.28 -14.81 -23.43
C ASN A 81 10.13 -13.82 -23.55
N ILE A 82 9.38 -13.61 -22.47
CA ILE A 82 8.24 -12.69 -22.45
C ILE A 82 8.71 -11.25 -22.57
N TYR A 83 9.77 -10.87 -21.84
CA TYR A 83 10.33 -9.54 -21.92
C TYR A 83 10.88 -9.24 -23.33
N LYS A 84 11.58 -10.19 -23.94
CA LYS A 84 12.04 -10.08 -25.34
C LYS A 84 10.88 -9.90 -26.31
N TYR A 85 9.79 -10.66 -26.13
CA TYR A 85 8.59 -10.55 -26.94
C TYR A 85 7.93 -9.19 -26.80
N ALA A 86 7.78 -8.68 -25.57
CA ALA A 86 7.27 -7.34 -25.31
C ALA A 86 8.07 -6.27 -26.05
N LYS A 87 9.40 -6.36 -26.01
CA LYS A 87 10.29 -5.45 -26.74
C LYS A 87 10.12 -5.53 -28.27
N GLN A 88 10.01 -6.75 -28.81
CA GLN A 88 9.83 -6.97 -30.26
C GLN A 88 8.52 -6.37 -30.79
N HIS A 89 7.47 -6.37 -29.98
CA HIS A 89 6.16 -5.87 -30.36
C HIS A 89 5.86 -4.46 -29.82
N ASN A 90 6.82 -3.84 -29.12
CA ASN A 90 6.65 -2.56 -28.44
C ASN A 90 5.44 -2.57 -27.47
N PHE A 91 5.29 -3.65 -26.69
CA PHE A 91 4.25 -3.78 -25.69
C PHE A 91 4.72 -3.28 -24.33
N PRO A 92 3.90 -2.57 -23.57
CA PRO A 92 4.13 -2.39 -22.15
C PRO A 92 4.26 -3.74 -21.45
N PHE A 93 5.37 -3.91 -20.74
CA PHE A 93 5.64 -5.10 -19.94
C PHE A 93 5.39 -4.79 -18.47
N LYS A 94 4.58 -5.62 -17.80
CA LYS A 94 4.36 -5.52 -16.36
C LYS A 94 5.11 -6.66 -15.65
N PHE A 95 6.06 -6.30 -14.78
CA PHE A 95 6.75 -7.27 -13.92
C PHE A 95 5.85 -7.59 -12.72
N HIS A 96 5.40 -8.83 -12.63
CA HIS A 96 4.51 -9.33 -11.60
C HIS A 96 5.19 -10.50 -10.89
N THR A 97 5.66 -10.33 -9.68
CA THR A 97 5.70 -9.23 -8.72
C THR A 97 7.00 -9.27 -7.91
N LEU A 98 7.42 -8.14 -7.30
CA LEU A 98 8.68 -8.12 -6.55
C LEU A 98 8.56 -8.70 -5.15
N VAL A 99 7.52 -8.31 -4.39
CA VAL A 99 7.30 -8.71 -3.00
C VAL A 99 5.89 -9.24 -2.82
N TRP A 100 5.78 -10.49 -2.39
CA TRP A 100 4.51 -11.17 -2.17
C TRP A 100 4.66 -12.29 -1.13
N GLY A 101 3.64 -12.52 -0.31
CA GLY A 101 3.62 -13.59 0.70
C GLY A 101 3.21 -14.95 0.18
N SER A 102 2.73 -15.03 -1.07
CA SER A 102 2.58 -16.27 -1.83
C SER A 102 3.72 -16.40 -2.83
N GLN A 103 3.93 -17.54 -3.43
CA GLN A 103 4.91 -17.82 -4.49
C GLN A 103 6.29 -17.11 -4.32
N TYR A 104 6.81 -17.07 -3.09
CA TYR A 104 8.17 -16.67 -2.75
C TYR A 104 9.04 -17.89 -2.43
N PRO A 105 10.38 -17.84 -2.56
CA PRO A 105 11.26 -18.95 -2.30
C PRO A 105 11.21 -19.39 -0.83
N LYS A 106 10.79 -20.62 -0.54
CA LYS A 106 10.62 -21.13 0.83
C LYS A 106 11.92 -21.24 1.65
N TRP A 107 13.08 -21.22 1.00
CA TRP A 107 14.36 -21.13 1.71
C TRP A 107 14.53 -19.80 2.48
N MET A 108 13.75 -18.77 2.17
CA MET A 108 13.71 -17.50 2.90
C MET A 108 13.29 -17.69 4.37
N ASP A 109 12.38 -18.61 4.65
CA ASP A 109 11.84 -18.84 6.00
C ASP A 109 12.91 -19.28 7.02
N ASN A 110 14.01 -19.84 6.52
CA ASN A 110 15.12 -20.31 7.35
C ASN A 110 16.25 -19.29 7.55
N LEU A 111 16.06 -18.06 7.08
CA LEU A 111 17.06 -16.99 7.16
C LEU A 111 16.79 -16.06 8.34
N SER A 112 17.85 -15.48 8.91
CA SER A 112 17.71 -14.33 9.79
C SER A 112 17.21 -13.11 9.03
N LYS A 113 16.64 -12.13 9.73
CA LYS A 113 16.12 -10.86 9.20
C LYS A 113 17.15 -10.16 8.27
N GLU A 114 18.41 -10.07 8.67
CA GLU A 114 19.49 -9.46 7.90
C GLU A 114 19.79 -10.23 6.60
N LYS A 115 19.76 -11.57 6.68
CA LYS A 115 19.95 -12.43 5.50
C LYS A 115 18.75 -12.39 4.56
N GLN A 116 17.53 -12.27 5.09
CA GLN A 116 16.33 -12.05 4.29
C GLN A 116 16.45 -10.71 3.53
N LEU A 117 16.84 -9.63 4.20
CA LEU A 117 17.05 -8.33 3.54
C LEU A 117 18.10 -8.43 2.43
N ALA A 118 19.24 -9.07 2.71
CA ALA A 118 20.28 -9.27 1.69
C ALA A 118 19.78 -10.08 0.48
N ALA A 119 18.90 -11.05 0.71
CA ALA A 119 18.27 -11.83 -0.36
C ALA A 119 17.28 -10.99 -1.19
N ILE A 120 16.46 -10.15 -0.55
CA ILE A 120 15.54 -9.22 -1.22
C ILE A 120 16.33 -8.21 -2.07
N VAL A 121 17.40 -7.62 -1.52
CA VAL A 121 18.29 -6.72 -2.27
C VAL A 121 18.85 -7.42 -3.50
N LYS A 122 19.42 -8.62 -3.34
CA LYS A 122 19.98 -9.42 -4.45
C LYS A 122 18.93 -9.79 -5.49
N TRP A 123 17.70 -10.12 -5.06
CA TRP A 123 16.57 -10.39 -5.95
C TRP A 123 16.25 -9.19 -6.83
N MET A 124 16.02 -8.02 -6.22
CA MET A 124 15.69 -6.79 -6.94
C MET A 124 16.86 -6.31 -7.83
N ASP A 125 18.10 -6.40 -7.36
CA ASP A 125 19.30 -6.03 -8.15
C ASP A 125 19.45 -6.90 -9.39
N THR A 126 19.23 -8.22 -9.23
CA THR A 126 19.33 -9.17 -10.35
C THR A 126 18.20 -8.94 -11.37
N ALA A 127 16.97 -8.72 -10.89
CA ALA A 127 15.84 -8.37 -11.75
C ALA A 127 16.09 -7.05 -12.50
N LYS A 128 16.64 -6.02 -11.82
CA LYS A 128 17.01 -4.75 -12.46
C LYS A 128 18.09 -4.93 -13.53
N GLN A 129 19.09 -5.73 -13.26
CA GLN A 129 20.14 -6.00 -14.23
C GLN A 129 19.60 -6.64 -15.51
N LYS A 130 18.62 -7.55 -15.37
CA LYS A 130 18.01 -8.25 -16.50
C LYS A 130 16.96 -7.42 -17.23
N TYR A 131 16.15 -6.67 -16.50
CA TYR A 131 15.01 -5.91 -17.01
C TYR A 131 15.13 -4.43 -16.62
N PRO A 132 16.10 -3.71 -17.18
CA PRO A 132 16.42 -2.34 -16.76
C PRO A 132 15.33 -1.31 -17.09
N ASP A 133 14.52 -1.55 -18.11
CA ASP A 133 13.54 -0.61 -18.67
C ASP A 133 12.11 -1.19 -18.68
N VAL A 134 11.76 -1.88 -17.60
CA VAL A 134 10.36 -2.31 -17.35
C VAL A 134 9.45 -1.11 -17.23
N GLN A 135 8.27 -1.16 -17.85
CA GLN A 135 7.31 -0.07 -17.84
C GLN A 135 6.44 -0.04 -16.58
N MET A 136 6.04 -1.21 -16.08
CA MET A 136 5.15 -1.36 -14.92
C MET A 136 5.67 -2.45 -13.99
N ILE A 137 5.54 -2.24 -12.70
CA ILE A 137 5.95 -3.21 -11.68
C ILE A 137 4.89 -3.28 -10.59
N ASP A 138 4.34 -4.47 -10.36
CA ASP A 138 3.62 -4.76 -9.13
C ASP A 138 4.68 -4.94 -8.02
N VAL A 139 4.93 -3.86 -7.26
CA VAL A 139 6.01 -3.83 -6.26
C VAL A 139 5.66 -4.72 -5.08
N VAL A 140 4.45 -4.56 -4.56
CA VAL A 140 3.88 -5.40 -3.50
C VAL A 140 2.51 -5.90 -3.94
N ASN A 141 2.30 -7.20 -3.76
CA ASN A 141 1.07 -7.88 -4.11
C ASN A 141 0.38 -8.44 -2.86
N GLU A 142 -0.95 -8.21 -2.74
CA GLU A 142 -1.85 -8.85 -1.78
C GLU A 142 -1.45 -8.69 -0.30
N ALA A 143 -1.13 -7.47 0.12
CA ALA A 143 -0.68 -7.20 1.47
C ALA A 143 -1.79 -6.82 2.47
N ILE A 144 -3.05 -6.77 2.05
CA ILE A 144 -4.18 -6.58 2.96
C ILE A 144 -4.16 -7.70 4.02
N PRO A 145 -4.32 -7.38 5.33
CA PRO A 145 -4.41 -8.40 6.37
C PRO A 145 -5.48 -9.46 6.06
N GLY A 146 -5.07 -10.72 6.09
CA GLY A 146 -5.91 -11.86 5.68
C GLY A 146 -5.77 -12.29 4.23
N HIS A 147 -5.05 -11.52 3.39
CA HIS A 147 -4.62 -11.95 2.07
C HIS A 147 -3.26 -12.67 2.15
N ALA A 148 -2.24 -12.18 1.46
CA ALA A 148 -0.92 -12.81 1.45
C ALA A 148 0.23 -11.81 1.72
N PRO A 149 0.24 -11.11 2.88
CA PRO A 149 1.34 -10.24 3.23
C PRO A 149 2.65 -11.03 3.34
N ALA A 150 3.76 -10.41 2.96
CA ALA A 150 5.06 -11.07 2.96
C ALA A 150 5.48 -11.54 4.37
N PRO A 151 5.74 -12.84 4.61
CA PRO A 151 6.14 -13.33 5.93
C PRO A 151 7.52 -12.83 6.36
N PHE A 152 8.31 -12.31 5.44
CA PHE A 152 9.61 -11.69 5.66
C PHE A 152 9.54 -10.15 5.78
N LYS A 153 8.35 -9.58 6.03
CA LYS A 153 8.13 -8.13 6.18
C LYS A 153 9.03 -7.47 7.22
N GLU A 154 9.39 -8.21 8.27
CA GLU A 154 10.28 -7.73 9.32
C GLU A 154 11.68 -7.36 8.80
N ALA A 155 12.15 -8.00 7.74
CA ALA A 155 13.39 -7.66 7.07
C ALA A 155 13.32 -6.32 6.31
N LEU A 156 12.12 -5.88 5.97
CA LEU A 156 11.84 -4.59 5.31
C LEU A 156 11.44 -3.48 6.30
N GLY A 157 11.57 -3.70 7.61
CA GLY A 157 11.23 -2.73 8.64
C GLY A 157 9.95 -3.00 9.42
N GLY A 158 9.22 -4.08 9.08
CA GLY A 158 7.99 -4.46 9.78
C GLY A 158 6.83 -3.53 9.54
N ASP A 159 5.83 -3.61 10.39
CA ASP A 159 4.60 -2.82 10.25
C ASP A 159 4.82 -1.33 10.55
N GLY A 160 5.70 -1.01 11.52
CA GLY A 160 6.07 0.36 11.85
C GLY A 160 4.91 1.28 12.19
N ALA A 161 5.10 2.59 12.02
CA ALA A 161 4.13 3.62 12.41
C ALA A 161 2.85 3.63 11.56
N THR A 162 2.90 3.14 10.32
CA THR A 162 1.74 3.12 9.42
C THR A 162 0.95 1.81 9.49
N GLY A 163 1.53 0.77 10.06
CA GLY A 163 1.08 -0.62 9.91
C GLY A 163 1.58 -1.28 8.62
N TYR A 164 2.30 -0.52 7.76
CA TYR A 164 2.73 -0.94 6.43
C TYR A 164 4.11 -0.37 6.04
N ASP A 165 4.96 -0.01 7.00
CA ASP A 165 6.26 0.61 6.73
C ASP A 165 7.16 -0.28 5.85
N TRP A 166 7.03 -1.61 5.96
CA TRP A 166 7.70 -2.56 5.09
C TRP A 166 7.32 -2.41 3.60
N ILE A 167 6.07 -2.00 3.31
CA ILE A 167 5.62 -1.72 1.94
C ILE A 167 6.28 -0.44 1.45
N VAL A 168 6.31 0.61 2.28
CA VAL A 168 7.01 1.87 1.94
C VAL A 168 8.47 1.58 1.58
N THR A 169 9.16 0.77 2.41
CA THR A 169 10.55 0.34 2.14
C THR A 169 10.68 -0.41 0.82
N ALA A 170 9.76 -1.35 0.52
CA ALA A 170 9.77 -2.09 -0.74
C ALA A 170 9.62 -1.17 -1.95
N PHE A 171 8.73 -0.17 -1.87
CA PHE A 171 8.56 0.85 -2.91
C PHE A 171 9.78 1.74 -3.08
N GLU A 172 10.41 2.18 -1.99
CA GLU A 172 11.67 2.95 -2.05
C GLU A 172 12.79 2.14 -2.73
N MET A 173 12.95 0.87 -2.35
CA MET A 173 13.93 -0.03 -2.98
C MET A 173 13.65 -0.26 -4.48
N ALA A 174 12.38 -0.37 -4.86
CA ALA A 174 11.99 -0.50 -6.26
C ALA A 174 12.26 0.80 -7.04
N HIS A 175 11.93 1.96 -6.46
CA HIS A 175 12.14 3.27 -7.10
C HIS A 175 13.62 3.59 -7.31
N GLU A 176 14.49 3.25 -6.37
CA GLU A 176 15.93 3.39 -6.55
C GLU A 176 16.45 2.64 -7.78
N ARG A 177 15.86 1.50 -8.08
CA ARG A 177 16.25 0.63 -9.20
C ARG A 177 15.55 0.99 -10.51
N TRP A 178 14.26 1.28 -10.45
CA TRP A 178 13.43 1.60 -11.62
C TRP A 178 12.72 2.95 -11.47
N PRO A 179 13.46 4.07 -11.45
CA PRO A 179 12.87 5.40 -11.24
C PRO A 179 11.88 5.81 -12.34
N ASP A 180 12.01 5.22 -13.53
CA ASP A 180 11.19 5.53 -14.69
C ASP A 180 10.01 4.55 -14.89
N ALA A 181 9.93 3.48 -14.09
CA ALA A 181 8.80 2.55 -14.12
C ALA A 181 7.60 3.08 -13.33
N ILE A 182 6.41 2.62 -13.71
CA ILE A 182 5.18 2.84 -12.95
C ILE A 182 5.15 1.80 -11.83
N LEU A 183 5.22 2.26 -10.59
CA LEU A 183 5.22 1.43 -9.39
C LEU A 183 3.82 1.27 -8.83
N ILE A 184 3.34 0.03 -8.73
CA ILE A 184 1.96 -0.33 -8.45
C ILE A 184 1.88 -1.15 -7.16
N TYR A 185 0.92 -0.84 -6.29
CA TYR A 185 0.41 -1.74 -5.27
C TYR A 185 -0.78 -2.51 -5.84
N ASN A 186 -0.79 -3.84 -5.78
CA ASN A 186 -1.80 -4.69 -6.42
C ASN A 186 -2.49 -5.59 -5.41
N ASP A 187 -3.86 -5.67 -5.46
CA ASP A 187 -4.61 -6.53 -4.55
C ASP A 187 -5.96 -6.98 -5.13
N TYR A 188 -6.58 -8.00 -4.49
CA TYR A 188 -7.86 -8.57 -4.90
C TYR A 188 -9.01 -8.16 -3.96
N ASN A 189 -10.23 -8.56 -4.29
CA ASN A 189 -11.47 -8.23 -3.55
C ASN A 189 -11.73 -6.73 -3.36
N THR A 190 -11.11 -5.90 -4.19
CA THR A 190 -11.12 -4.45 -4.03
C THR A 190 -12.48 -3.82 -4.36
N PHE A 191 -13.31 -4.49 -5.15
CA PHE A 191 -14.61 -3.96 -5.59
C PHE A 191 -15.80 -4.47 -4.77
N GLN A 192 -15.60 -5.44 -3.86
CA GLN A 192 -16.66 -5.96 -3.00
C GLN A 192 -16.28 -5.96 -1.51
N TRP A 193 -15.38 -6.85 -1.10
CA TRP A 193 -15.20 -7.17 0.32
C TRP A 193 -14.13 -6.34 1.03
N ASN A 194 -13.09 -5.91 0.31
CA ASN A 194 -11.93 -5.26 0.91
C ASN A 194 -11.73 -3.81 0.44
N THR A 195 -12.76 -3.15 -0.11
CA THR A 195 -12.68 -1.79 -0.64
C THR A 195 -12.09 -0.80 0.38
N ASP A 196 -12.56 -0.84 1.62
CA ASP A 196 -12.12 0.10 2.66
C ASP A 196 -10.71 -0.20 3.15
N GLN A 197 -10.37 -1.47 3.33
CA GLN A 197 -9.02 -1.90 3.72
C GLN A 197 -8.00 -1.55 2.63
N PHE A 198 -8.38 -1.72 1.36
CA PHE A 198 -7.54 -1.32 0.23
C PHE A 198 -7.27 0.19 0.21
N ILE A 199 -8.32 1.00 0.39
CA ILE A 199 -8.20 2.46 0.47
C ILE A 199 -7.31 2.87 1.65
N ASP A 200 -7.51 2.27 2.81
CA ASP A 200 -6.73 2.56 4.02
C ASP A 200 -5.24 2.26 3.81
N LEU A 201 -4.92 1.05 3.32
CA LEU A 201 -3.54 0.64 3.05
C LEU A 201 -2.86 1.58 2.06
N VAL A 202 -3.46 1.78 0.87
CA VAL A 202 -2.85 2.63 -0.17
C VAL A 202 -2.72 4.07 0.30
N THR A 203 -3.69 4.59 1.05
CA THR A 203 -3.60 5.92 1.65
C THR A 203 -2.43 6.03 2.60
N LYS A 204 -2.27 5.07 3.51
CA LYS A 204 -1.19 5.08 4.51
C LYS A 204 0.20 5.04 3.89
N ILE A 205 0.43 4.14 2.92
CA ILE A 205 1.74 4.07 2.26
C ILE A 205 2.02 5.31 1.42
N ARG A 206 1.03 5.84 0.70
CA ARG A 206 1.16 7.10 -0.06
C ARG A 206 1.49 8.26 0.86
N ASP A 207 0.74 8.42 1.94
CA ASP A 207 0.89 9.53 2.89
C ASP A 207 2.23 9.43 3.64
N ALA A 208 2.79 8.24 3.83
CA ALA A 208 4.14 8.01 4.32
C ALA A 208 5.24 8.34 3.30
N GLY A 209 4.87 8.73 2.08
CA GLY A 209 5.81 9.12 1.03
C GLY A 209 6.38 7.96 0.23
N ALA A 210 5.72 6.79 0.22
CA ALA A 210 6.08 5.73 -0.72
C ALA A 210 6.03 6.25 -2.15
N PRO A 211 7.01 5.92 -2.99
CA PRO A 211 7.01 6.31 -4.40
C PRO A 211 6.03 5.44 -5.22
N ILE A 212 4.76 5.43 -4.78
CA ILE A 212 3.67 4.73 -5.46
C ILE A 212 3.09 5.61 -6.57
N ASP A 213 3.00 5.10 -7.79
CA ASP A 213 2.46 5.83 -8.94
C ASP A 213 1.00 5.50 -9.21
N ALA A 214 0.58 4.26 -8.93
CA ALA A 214 -0.73 3.75 -9.24
C ALA A 214 -1.12 2.59 -8.32
N TYR A 215 -2.37 2.21 -8.39
CA TYR A 215 -2.88 1.02 -7.73
C TYR A 215 -3.50 0.04 -8.73
N GLY A 216 -3.33 -1.26 -8.46
CA GLY A 216 -3.90 -2.36 -9.24
C GLY A 216 -5.06 -3.00 -8.50
N CYS A 217 -6.18 -3.16 -9.21
CA CYS A 217 -7.33 -3.93 -8.76
C CYS A 217 -7.39 -5.21 -9.58
N GLN A 218 -7.16 -6.36 -8.94
CA GLN A 218 -7.11 -7.66 -9.63
C GLN A 218 -8.45 -7.99 -10.29
N SER A 219 -9.57 -7.65 -9.64
CA SER A 219 -10.92 -7.78 -10.22
C SER A 219 -11.43 -9.23 -10.33
N HIS A 220 -10.83 -10.19 -9.64
CA HIS A 220 -11.32 -11.57 -9.54
C HIS A 220 -12.67 -11.68 -8.82
N ASP A 221 -13.02 -10.68 -8.02
CA ASP A 221 -14.26 -10.58 -7.28
C ASP A 221 -15.47 -10.11 -8.12
N LEU A 222 -15.29 -9.90 -9.43
CA LEU A 222 -16.36 -9.37 -10.27
C LEU A 222 -17.31 -10.42 -10.83
N THR A 223 -17.00 -11.70 -10.76
CA THR A 223 -17.98 -12.76 -11.06
C THR A 223 -19.09 -12.75 -10.02
N GLY A 224 -20.33 -12.55 -10.46
CA GLY A 224 -21.49 -12.43 -9.56
C GLY A 224 -21.64 -11.06 -8.88
N CYS A 225 -20.73 -10.14 -9.06
CA CYS A 225 -20.82 -8.80 -8.49
C CYS A 225 -21.95 -7.99 -9.10
N ASN A 226 -22.73 -7.34 -8.25
CA ASN A 226 -23.76 -6.41 -8.69
C ASN A 226 -23.12 -5.17 -9.31
N LEU A 227 -23.62 -4.75 -10.48
CA LEU A 227 -23.08 -3.62 -11.23
C LEU A 227 -23.08 -2.30 -10.42
N THR A 228 -24.09 -2.07 -9.60
CA THR A 228 -24.17 -0.86 -8.76
C THR A 228 -23.09 -0.90 -7.67
N THR A 229 -22.90 -2.04 -7.02
CA THR A 229 -21.82 -2.24 -6.03
C THR A 229 -20.46 -1.97 -6.66
N PHE A 230 -20.21 -2.58 -7.82
CA PHE A 230 -18.96 -2.38 -8.55
C PHE A 230 -18.70 -0.91 -8.88
N LYS A 231 -19.69 -0.20 -9.47
CA LYS A 231 -19.55 1.24 -9.79
C LYS A 231 -19.31 2.10 -8.55
N ASN A 232 -20.01 1.82 -7.46
CA ASN A 232 -19.84 2.55 -6.21
C ASN A 232 -18.46 2.35 -5.62
N SER A 233 -17.96 1.11 -5.59
CA SER A 233 -16.62 0.80 -5.09
C SER A 233 -15.53 1.44 -5.95
N MET A 234 -15.65 1.34 -7.27
CA MET A 234 -14.72 1.96 -8.21
C MET A 234 -14.65 3.49 -8.01
N THR A 235 -15.80 4.13 -7.87
CA THR A 235 -15.89 5.57 -7.58
C THR A 235 -15.34 5.93 -6.21
N LYS A 236 -15.62 5.12 -5.18
CA LYS A 236 -15.13 5.32 -3.81
C LYS A 236 -13.60 5.26 -3.76
N ILE A 237 -13.00 4.25 -4.38
CA ILE A 237 -11.54 4.09 -4.45
C ILE A 237 -10.93 5.31 -5.14
N GLN A 238 -11.43 5.71 -6.32
CA GLN A 238 -10.88 6.84 -7.07
C GLN A 238 -11.00 8.16 -6.31
N ASN A 239 -12.13 8.42 -5.67
CA ASN A 239 -12.33 9.64 -4.88
C ASN A 239 -11.37 9.74 -3.68
N ALA A 240 -11.05 8.60 -3.06
CA ALA A 240 -10.14 8.54 -1.92
C ALA A 240 -8.66 8.64 -2.34
N LEU A 241 -8.27 7.93 -3.38
CA LEU A 241 -6.87 7.77 -3.74
C LEU A 241 -6.39 8.81 -4.76
N LYS A 242 -7.23 9.21 -5.72
CA LYS A 242 -6.92 10.19 -6.78
C LYS A 242 -5.61 9.88 -7.52
N MET A 243 -5.40 8.62 -7.84
CA MET A 243 -4.27 8.09 -8.58
C MET A 243 -4.75 7.23 -9.74
N PRO A 244 -3.92 6.94 -10.75
CA PRO A 244 -4.26 6.00 -11.82
C PRO A 244 -4.64 4.63 -11.27
N MET A 245 -5.76 4.07 -11.77
CA MET A 245 -6.23 2.71 -11.51
C MET A 245 -5.77 1.80 -12.66
N TYR A 246 -5.27 0.62 -12.32
CA TYR A 246 -4.98 -0.46 -13.26
C TYR A 246 -5.93 -1.61 -12.97
N ILE A 247 -6.73 -2.03 -13.93
CA ILE A 247 -7.44 -3.31 -13.86
C ILE A 247 -6.42 -4.36 -14.26
N SER A 248 -5.92 -5.09 -13.27
CA SER A 248 -4.67 -5.83 -13.42
C SER A 248 -4.86 -7.30 -13.77
N GLU A 249 -6.03 -7.92 -13.47
CA GLU A 249 -6.21 -9.37 -13.54
C GLU A 249 -7.68 -9.78 -13.82
N TYR A 250 -8.39 -9.00 -14.63
CA TYR A 250 -9.82 -9.22 -14.86
C TYR A 250 -10.13 -10.60 -15.45
N ASP A 251 -11.03 -11.32 -14.80
CA ASP A 251 -11.60 -12.55 -15.28
C ASP A 251 -13.05 -12.76 -14.81
N ILE A 252 -13.82 -13.51 -15.57
CA ILE A 252 -15.19 -13.92 -15.22
C ILE A 252 -15.27 -15.44 -15.30
N ALA A 253 -15.29 -16.07 -14.13
CA ALA A 253 -15.26 -17.51 -13.96
C ALA A 253 -16.66 -18.13 -14.04
N THR A 254 -17.11 -18.55 -15.21
CA THR A 254 -18.40 -19.22 -15.40
C THR A 254 -18.41 -20.11 -16.63
N GLU A 255 -19.07 -21.26 -16.51
CA GLU A 255 -19.37 -22.17 -17.65
C GLU A 255 -20.47 -21.62 -18.55
N ASN A 256 -21.33 -20.73 -18.03
CA ASN A 256 -22.46 -20.19 -18.76
C ASN A 256 -22.02 -19.02 -19.64
N ASP A 257 -22.07 -19.21 -20.95
CA ASP A 257 -21.69 -18.20 -21.94
C ASP A 257 -22.54 -16.93 -21.86
N ASN A 258 -23.84 -17.04 -21.53
CA ASN A 258 -24.71 -15.88 -21.42
C ASN A 258 -24.38 -15.04 -20.17
N ASP A 259 -24.05 -15.69 -19.06
CA ASP A 259 -23.63 -14.99 -17.85
C ASP A 259 -22.27 -14.31 -18.07
N GLN A 260 -21.30 -14.99 -18.69
CA GLN A 260 -20.00 -14.40 -19.00
C GLN A 260 -20.17 -13.17 -19.91
N LEU A 261 -20.96 -13.30 -20.99
CA LEU A 261 -21.27 -12.21 -21.90
C LEU A 261 -21.95 -11.04 -21.18
N LYS A 262 -22.90 -11.32 -20.28
CA LYS A 262 -23.58 -10.30 -19.48
C LYS A 262 -22.57 -9.48 -18.66
N TYR A 263 -21.70 -10.16 -17.90
CA TYR A 263 -20.70 -9.46 -17.07
C TYR A 263 -19.72 -8.65 -17.93
N TYR A 264 -19.25 -9.18 -19.04
CA TYR A 264 -18.38 -8.42 -19.94
C TYR A 264 -19.06 -7.15 -20.46
N LYS A 265 -20.33 -7.25 -20.89
CA LYS A 265 -21.12 -6.09 -21.35
C LYS A 265 -21.37 -5.04 -20.29
N GLU A 266 -21.56 -5.46 -19.05
CA GLU A 266 -21.85 -4.56 -17.93
C GLU A 266 -20.59 -3.93 -17.36
N GLN A 267 -19.48 -4.67 -17.25
CA GLN A 267 -18.31 -4.28 -16.48
C GLN A 267 -17.19 -3.67 -17.33
N ILE A 268 -16.88 -4.24 -18.50
CA ILE A 268 -15.80 -3.70 -19.36
C ILE A 268 -16.02 -2.22 -19.71
N PRO A 269 -17.20 -1.76 -20.13
CA PRO A 269 -17.40 -0.34 -20.41
C PRO A 269 -17.17 0.57 -19.21
N VAL A 270 -17.54 0.14 -18.01
CA VAL A 270 -17.33 0.91 -16.78
C VAL A 270 -15.84 1.13 -16.49
N MET A 271 -15.02 0.08 -16.67
CA MET A 271 -13.57 0.15 -16.49
C MET A 271 -12.90 0.92 -17.65
N TRP A 272 -13.29 0.57 -18.88
CA TRP A 272 -12.62 1.08 -20.06
C TRP A 272 -12.90 2.58 -20.31
N GLU A 273 -14.14 3.03 -20.09
CA GLU A 273 -14.55 4.41 -20.33
C GLU A 273 -14.15 5.37 -19.18
N ALA A 274 -13.72 4.85 -18.02
CA ALA A 274 -13.20 5.65 -16.91
C ALA A 274 -11.86 6.30 -17.29
N ASP A 275 -11.78 7.63 -17.22
CA ASP A 275 -10.60 8.42 -17.59
C ASP A 275 -9.42 8.27 -16.63
N TYR A 276 -9.67 7.75 -15.43
CA TYR A 276 -8.66 7.40 -14.43
C TYR A 276 -8.19 5.93 -14.50
N CYS A 277 -8.80 5.10 -15.34
CA CYS A 277 -8.35 3.74 -15.58
C CYS A 277 -7.27 3.72 -16.68
N ALA A 278 -6.09 3.24 -16.34
CA ALA A 278 -4.92 3.23 -17.23
C ALA A 278 -5.02 2.18 -18.35
N GLY A 279 -5.60 1.04 -18.03
CA GLY A 279 -5.79 -0.07 -18.96
C GLY A 279 -6.43 -1.25 -18.25
N VAL A 280 -6.74 -2.28 -19.03
CA VAL A 280 -7.34 -3.54 -18.56
C VAL A 280 -6.46 -4.70 -19.01
N THR A 281 -6.00 -5.52 -18.04
CA THR A 281 -5.33 -6.79 -18.30
C THR A 281 -6.27 -7.92 -17.91
N LEU A 282 -6.59 -8.81 -18.84
CA LEU A 282 -7.34 -10.02 -18.57
C LEU A 282 -6.38 -11.07 -17.97
N TRP A 283 -6.89 -11.90 -17.05
CA TRP A 283 -6.08 -12.94 -16.42
C TRP A 283 -6.32 -14.31 -17.08
N GLY A 284 -5.88 -14.40 -18.33
CA GLY A 284 -6.04 -15.56 -19.20
C GLY A 284 -7.24 -15.45 -20.14
N TYR A 285 -7.12 -16.11 -21.29
CA TYR A 285 -8.13 -16.01 -22.34
C TYR A 285 -8.48 -17.36 -22.99
N ILE A 286 -7.68 -18.39 -22.74
CA ILE A 286 -7.90 -19.73 -23.31
C ILE A 286 -8.71 -20.58 -22.32
N TYR A 287 -9.91 -21.00 -22.71
CA TYR A 287 -10.76 -21.90 -21.93
C TYR A 287 -10.03 -23.21 -21.59
N GLY A 288 -10.18 -23.66 -20.35
CA GLY A 288 -9.49 -24.84 -19.84
C GLY A 288 -8.02 -24.61 -19.49
N LYS A 289 -7.50 -23.38 -19.63
CA LYS A 289 -6.09 -23.02 -19.41
C LYS A 289 -5.88 -21.82 -18.50
N THR A 290 -6.95 -21.29 -17.91
CA THR A 290 -6.86 -20.25 -16.88
C THR A 290 -6.80 -20.87 -15.48
N TRP A 291 -6.42 -20.11 -14.48
CA TRP A 291 -6.29 -20.57 -13.09
C TRP A 291 -7.62 -20.92 -12.41
N THR A 292 -8.75 -20.44 -12.97
CA THR A 292 -10.09 -20.67 -12.43
C THR A 292 -10.53 -22.13 -12.55
N THR A 293 -11.58 -22.51 -11.82
CA THR A 293 -12.12 -23.87 -11.86
C THR A 293 -12.39 -24.30 -13.30
N ASN A 294 -11.85 -25.43 -13.72
CA ASN A 294 -11.91 -25.95 -15.11
C ASN A 294 -11.41 -24.94 -16.17
N GLY A 295 -10.70 -23.88 -15.78
CA GLY A 295 -10.27 -22.81 -16.69
C GLY A 295 -11.44 -22.08 -17.35
N ASN A 296 -12.57 -21.95 -16.66
CA ASN A 296 -13.83 -21.48 -17.22
C ASN A 296 -13.93 -19.96 -17.43
N SER A 297 -12.93 -19.19 -16.95
CA SER A 297 -12.83 -17.75 -17.27
C SER A 297 -12.32 -17.48 -18.69
N GLY A 298 -11.73 -18.47 -19.38
CA GLY A 298 -11.26 -18.32 -20.75
C GLY A 298 -12.39 -17.93 -21.71
N ILE A 299 -12.09 -17.05 -22.65
CA ILE A 299 -13.05 -16.47 -23.62
C ILE A 299 -12.85 -17.00 -25.05
N ILE A 300 -11.81 -17.81 -25.30
CA ILE A 300 -11.60 -18.59 -26.54
C ILE A 300 -11.61 -20.07 -26.18
N LYS A 301 -12.51 -20.84 -26.76
CA LYS A 301 -12.70 -22.28 -26.53
C LYS A 301 -12.52 -23.05 -27.83
N ASP A 302 -11.60 -24.01 -27.85
CA ASP A 302 -11.31 -24.86 -29.01
C ASP A 302 -11.02 -24.05 -30.30
N GLY A 303 -10.28 -22.93 -30.15
CA GLY A 303 -9.95 -22.03 -31.27
C GLY A 303 -11.13 -21.20 -31.78
N LYS A 304 -12.22 -21.10 -31.01
CA LYS A 304 -13.41 -20.31 -31.35
C LYS A 304 -13.72 -19.31 -30.22
N ASP A 305 -14.15 -18.14 -30.63
CA ASP A 305 -14.61 -17.12 -29.69
C ASP A 305 -15.84 -17.61 -28.91
N ARG A 306 -15.82 -17.52 -27.58
CA ARG A 306 -17.05 -17.52 -26.78
C ARG A 306 -17.80 -16.20 -27.00
N PRO A 307 -19.11 -16.10 -26.72
CA PRO A 307 -19.89 -14.88 -26.95
C PRO A 307 -19.28 -13.62 -26.32
N ALA A 308 -18.63 -13.75 -25.16
CA ALA A 308 -17.93 -12.63 -24.50
C ALA A 308 -16.76 -12.10 -25.35
N MET A 309 -15.98 -12.99 -26.00
CA MET A 309 -14.88 -12.58 -26.87
C MET A 309 -15.39 -11.93 -28.16
N THR A 310 -16.42 -12.51 -28.78
CA THR A 310 -17.07 -11.91 -29.97
C THR A 310 -17.53 -10.48 -29.66
N TRP A 311 -18.24 -10.32 -28.54
CA TRP A 311 -18.68 -8.98 -28.11
C TRP A 311 -17.50 -8.05 -27.80
N LEU A 312 -16.44 -8.52 -27.16
CA LEU A 312 -15.26 -7.71 -26.84
C LEU A 312 -14.59 -7.17 -28.12
N ARG A 313 -14.49 -8.02 -29.18
CA ARG A 313 -14.00 -7.58 -30.49
C ARG A 313 -14.83 -6.43 -31.06
N GLU A 314 -16.17 -6.55 -31.00
CA GLU A 314 -17.09 -5.53 -31.48
C GLU A 314 -17.01 -4.25 -30.64
N TYR A 315 -17.02 -4.38 -29.32
CA TYR A 315 -16.97 -3.24 -28.40
C TYR A 315 -15.69 -2.40 -28.60
N MET A 316 -14.54 -3.05 -28.74
CA MET A 316 -13.26 -2.35 -28.92
C MET A 316 -13.18 -1.58 -30.26
N GLN A 317 -14.08 -1.87 -31.22
CA GLN A 317 -14.18 -1.11 -32.46
C GLN A 317 -15.13 0.10 -32.37
N THR A 318 -15.86 0.25 -31.28
CA THR A 318 -16.74 1.42 -31.08
C THR A 318 -15.95 2.72 -30.88
N ASP A 319 -16.54 3.84 -31.22
CA ASP A 319 -15.94 5.16 -31.02
C ASP A 319 -15.67 5.43 -29.53
N LYS A 320 -16.55 4.95 -28.64
CA LYS A 320 -16.35 5.06 -27.19
C LYS A 320 -15.07 4.36 -26.72
N ALA A 321 -14.84 3.14 -27.19
CA ALA A 321 -13.65 2.39 -26.83
C ALA A 321 -12.38 3.02 -27.41
N LYS A 322 -12.42 3.47 -28.67
CA LYS A 322 -11.27 4.09 -29.36
C LYS A 322 -10.87 5.45 -28.78
N GLN A 323 -11.84 6.20 -28.23
CA GLN A 323 -11.62 7.57 -27.72
C GLN A 323 -11.55 7.62 -26.18
N ALA A 324 -11.66 6.47 -25.49
CA ALA A 324 -11.56 6.42 -24.04
C ALA A 324 -10.22 6.98 -23.57
N LYS A 325 -10.26 7.94 -22.64
CA LYS A 325 -9.06 8.56 -22.08
C LYS A 325 -8.35 7.63 -21.12
N SER A 326 -7.06 7.82 -20.97
CA SER A 326 -6.22 7.03 -20.09
C SER A 326 -5.18 7.91 -19.37
N PRO A 327 -4.88 7.65 -18.09
CA PRO A 327 -3.75 8.24 -17.40
C PRO A 327 -2.44 7.45 -17.63
N PHE A 328 -2.46 6.40 -18.47
CA PHE A 328 -1.25 5.64 -18.77
C PHE A 328 -0.23 6.51 -19.50
N PRO A 329 0.99 6.67 -18.98
CA PRO A 329 1.96 7.59 -19.54
C PRO A 329 2.68 7.05 -20.79
N GLY A 330 2.25 5.89 -21.32
CA GLY A 330 2.94 5.19 -22.40
C GLY A 330 4.14 4.37 -21.90
N MET A 331 5.10 4.15 -22.78
CA MET A 331 6.26 3.29 -22.51
C MET A 331 7.24 3.88 -21.50
N VAL A 332 7.15 5.17 -21.19
CA VAL A 332 8.07 5.85 -20.27
C VAL A 332 7.33 6.93 -19.47
N LYS A 333 7.51 6.89 -18.18
CA LYS A 333 6.98 7.89 -17.25
C LYS A 333 7.73 9.22 -17.39
N GLU A 334 7.01 10.32 -17.62
CA GLU A 334 7.59 11.66 -17.71
C GLU A 334 7.92 12.26 -16.34
N ALA A 335 7.07 12.00 -15.34
CA ALA A 335 7.17 12.63 -14.03
C ALA A 335 7.22 11.61 -12.90
N SER A 336 8.10 11.84 -11.94
CA SER A 336 8.12 11.21 -10.63
C SER A 336 7.94 12.30 -9.58
N VAL A 337 6.77 12.32 -8.91
CA VAL A 337 6.45 13.34 -7.89
C VAL A 337 5.90 12.64 -6.65
N TYR A 338 6.54 12.86 -5.50
CA TYR A 338 6.16 12.27 -4.22
C TYR A 338 6.25 13.32 -3.12
N VAL A 339 5.34 13.25 -2.14
CA VAL A 339 5.32 14.13 -0.98
C VAL A 339 5.65 13.29 0.25
N LYS A 340 6.78 13.56 0.88
CA LYS A 340 7.28 12.80 2.03
C LYS A 340 7.41 13.68 3.26
N PRO A 341 6.44 13.66 4.18
CA PRO A 341 6.60 14.27 5.50
C PRO A 341 7.72 13.55 6.27
N GLN A 342 8.53 14.29 7.02
CA GLN A 342 9.53 13.67 7.89
C GLN A 342 8.89 12.90 9.05
N ALA A 343 7.70 13.36 9.50
CA ALA A 343 6.88 12.68 10.49
C ALA A 343 5.43 12.70 10.05
N LEU A 344 4.72 11.58 10.19
CA LEU A 344 3.29 11.49 9.89
C LEU A 344 2.41 12.07 11.00
N ARG A 345 2.96 12.15 12.21
CA ARG A 345 2.33 12.76 13.38
C ARG A 345 3.20 13.90 13.88
N VAL A 346 2.59 15.05 14.13
CA VAL A 346 3.29 16.28 14.51
C VAL A 346 2.54 16.96 15.64
N PRO A 347 3.22 17.39 16.72
CA PRO A 347 2.58 18.19 17.75
C PRO A 347 2.03 19.50 17.17
N MET A 348 0.86 19.93 17.64
CA MET A 348 0.37 21.28 17.32
C MET A 348 1.36 22.34 17.77
N GLY A 349 1.58 23.34 16.92
CA GLY A 349 2.52 24.42 17.19
C GLY A 349 3.97 24.13 16.82
N GLU A 350 4.31 22.87 16.51
CA GLU A 350 5.64 22.48 16.06
C GLU A 350 5.72 22.41 14.52
N PRO A 351 6.85 22.83 13.92
CA PRO A 351 7.01 22.78 12.48
C PRO A 351 7.21 21.34 11.98
N ALA A 352 6.44 20.96 10.97
CA ALA A 352 6.64 19.74 10.18
C ALA A 352 7.46 20.07 8.93
N SER A 353 8.51 19.31 8.66
CA SER A 353 9.28 19.40 7.43
C SER A 353 8.76 18.38 6.41
N ILE A 354 8.54 18.82 5.18
CA ILE A 354 7.98 18.03 4.10
C ILE A 354 8.91 18.09 2.88
N GLU A 355 9.46 16.96 2.50
CA GLU A 355 10.23 16.83 1.28
C GLU A 355 9.29 16.56 0.09
N ILE A 356 9.41 17.36 -0.97
CA ILE A 356 8.73 17.12 -2.24
C ILE A 356 9.78 16.63 -3.23
N ARG A 357 9.74 15.35 -3.53
CA ARG A 357 10.63 14.74 -4.52
C ARG A 357 9.99 14.89 -5.88
N ALA A 358 10.55 15.73 -6.71
CA ALA A 358 10.07 15.96 -8.07
C ALA A 358 11.21 15.80 -9.06
N LYS A 359 10.99 14.92 -10.04
CA LYS A 359 11.93 14.67 -11.15
C LYS A 359 11.13 14.54 -12.43
N MET A 360 11.51 15.32 -13.43
CA MET A 360 11.01 15.20 -14.81
C MET A 360 12.05 14.52 -15.67
N ARG A 361 11.60 13.77 -16.66
CA ARG A 361 12.48 13.10 -17.62
C ARG A 361 12.96 14.05 -18.71
N THR A 362 12.05 14.74 -19.37
CA THR A 362 12.34 15.62 -20.52
C THR A 362 11.96 17.06 -20.25
N LYS A 363 11.01 17.32 -19.38
CA LYS A 363 10.52 18.67 -19.06
C LYS A 363 11.37 19.32 -17.96
N THR A 364 11.33 20.65 -17.94
CA THR A 364 11.98 21.43 -16.88
C THR A 364 10.92 21.90 -15.88
N ILE A 365 11.20 21.73 -14.59
CA ILE A 365 10.35 22.25 -13.51
C ILE A 365 10.51 23.77 -13.47
N ASP A 366 9.40 24.49 -13.46
CA ASP A 366 9.33 25.92 -13.25
C ASP A 366 9.23 26.22 -11.75
N HIS A 367 8.23 25.62 -11.08
CA HIS A 367 8.05 25.75 -9.65
C HIS A 367 7.24 24.58 -9.07
N VAL A 368 7.24 24.50 -7.75
CA VAL A 368 6.43 23.57 -6.97
C VAL A 368 5.58 24.34 -5.98
N ASP A 369 4.27 24.30 -6.14
CA ASP A 369 3.33 24.85 -5.19
C ASP A 369 2.97 23.82 -4.12
N PHE A 370 3.13 24.22 -2.85
CA PHE A 370 2.76 23.40 -1.70
C PHE A 370 1.49 23.93 -1.03
N TYR A 371 0.50 23.06 -0.92
CA TYR A 371 -0.80 23.35 -0.32
C TYR A 371 -1.02 22.52 0.94
N VAL A 372 -1.69 23.12 1.93
CA VAL A 372 -2.25 22.42 3.09
C VAL A 372 -3.75 22.71 3.15
N ASN A 373 -4.56 21.65 3.21
CA ASN A 373 -6.03 21.75 3.21
C ASN A 373 -6.55 22.64 2.05
N ASN A 374 -5.97 22.47 0.85
CA ASN A 374 -6.22 23.23 -0.37
C ASN A 374 -5.86 24.75 -0.31
N VAL A 375 -5.17 25.19 0.72
CA VAL A 375 -4.65 26.57 0.82
C VAL A 375 -3.18 26.56 0.44
N LEU A 376 -2.79 27.39 -0.56
CA LEU A 376 -1.38 27.56 -0.94
C LEU A 376 -0.60 28.10 0.26
N ARG A 377 0.50 27.44 0.60
CA ARG A 377 1.39 27.81 1.70
C ARG A 377 2.74 28.32 1.22
N GLN A 378 3.30 27.66 0.23
CA GLN A 378 4.63 27.98 -0.29
C GLN A 378 4.69 27.69 -1.78
N THR A 379 5.49 28.50 -2.52
CA THR A 379 5.93 28.22 -3.88
C THR A 379 7.44 28.07 -3.84
N LEU A 380 7.94 26.91 -4.27
CA LEU A 380 9.35 26.53 -4.23
C LEU A 380 9.90 26.52 -5.66
N THR A 381 11.00 27.23 -5.91
CA THR A 381 11.59 27.40 -7.26
C THR A 381 12.90 26.65 -7.43
N GLU A 382 13.51 26.17 -6.35
CA GLU A 382 14.82 25.49 -6.39
C GLU A 382 14.78 24.17 -5.60
N ALA A 383 15.44 23.16 -6.11
CA ALA A 383 15.65 21.89 -5.42
C ALA A 383 16.81 21.99 -4.41
N PRO A 384 16.74 21.25 -3.27
CA PRO A 384 15.66 20.34 -2.88
C PRO A 384 14.39 21.08 -2.48
N TYR A 385 13.24 20.61 -2.99
CA TYR A 385 11.96 21.24 -2.67
C TYR A 385 11.52 20.85 -1.25
N MET A 386 11.89 21.68 -0.27
CA MET A 386 11.56 21.48 1.13
C MET A 386 10.51 22.49 1.56
N ALA A 387 9.38 22.01 2.02
CA ALA A 387 8.32 22.84 2.59
C ALA A 387 8.25 22.66 4.10
N GLU A 388 7.77 23.68 4.80
CA GLU A 388 7.49 23.64 6.23
C GLU A 388 6.04 24.01 6.50
N TYR A 389 5.44 23.34 7.47
CA TYR A 389 4.09 23.64 7.91
C TYR A 389 3.95 23.42 9.41
N THR A 390 3.46 24.44 10.14
CA THR A 390 3.13 24.35 11.56
C THR A 390 1.61 24.20 11.71
N PRO A 391 1.11 23.02 12.13
CA PRO A 391 -0.32 22.82 12.33
C PRO A 391 -0.82 23.61 13.54
N THR A 392 -1.93 24.34 13.35
CA THR A 392 -2.59 25.13 14.40
C THR A 392 -3.89 24.51 14.88
N ALA A 393 -4.30 23.38 14.30
CA ALA A 393 -5.50 22.65 14.67
C ALA A 393 -5.18 21.16 14.75
N LYS A 394 -5.85 20.45 15.66
CA LYS A 394 -5.78 19.00 15.83
C LYS A 394 -6.43 18.28 14.65
N GLY A 395 -5.92 17.11 14.31
CA GLY A 395 -6.50 16.21 13.32
C GLY A 395 -5.71 16.10 12.02
N LYS A 396 -6.33 15.55 11.00
CA LYS A 396 -5.69 15.27 9.70
C LYS A 396 -5.56 16.57 8.87
N HIS A 397 -4.36 16.84 8.39
CA HIS A 397 -4.05 17.92 7.44
C HIS A 397 -3.63 17.29 6.11
N THR A 398 -4.39 17.56 5.06
CA THR A 398 -4.05 17.12 3.70
C THR A 398 -2.94 17.98 3.14
N LEU A 399 -1.88 17.36 2.68
CA LEU A 399 -0.76 17.98 1.98
C LEU A 399 -0.92 17.72 0.47
N LYS A 400 -0.65 18.74 -0.33
CA LYS A 400 -0.66 18.60 -1.79
C LYS A 400 0.51 19.35 -2.39
N ALA A 401 1.28 18.70 -3.24
CA ALA A 401 2.25 19.34 -4.11
C ALA A 401 1.72 19.40 -5.54
N VAL A 402 1.89 20.54 -6.19
CA VAL A 402 1.62 20.76 -7.61
C VAL A 402 2.91 21.21 -8.27
N VAL A 403 3.51 20.32 -9.04
CA VAL A 403 4.72 20.62 -9.83
C VAL A 403 4.29 21.17 -11.17
N THR A 404 4.67 22.40 -11.47
CA THR A 404 4.42 23.07 -12.75
C THR A 404 5.70 23.08 -13.57
N THR A 405 5.65 22.62 -14.80
CA THR A 405 6.78 22.68 -15.74
C THR A 405 6.72 23.95 -16.59
N THR A 406 7.84 24.32 -17.21
CA THR A 406 7.97 25.56 -18.02
C THR A 406 7.02 25.63 -19.21
N ASP A 407 6.49 24.50 -19.66
CA ASP A 407 5.43 24.43 -20.70
C ASP A 407 3.99 24.51 -20.12
N GLY A 408 3.87 24.71 -18.80
CA GLY A 408 2.59 24.84 -18.10
C GLY A 408 1.92 23.51 -17.72
N THR A 409 2.53 22.37 -17.99
CA THR A 409 2.00 21.06 -17.55
C THR A 409 2.08 20.95 -16.03
N LYS A 410 1.04 20.36 -15.41
CA LYS A 410 0.96 20.22 -13.95
C LYS A 410 0.88 18.76 -13.54
N TYR A 411 1.60 18.43 -12.46
CA TYR A 411 1.62 17.11 -11.83
C TYR A 411 1.29 17.26 -10.34
N GLU A 412 0.26 16.57 -9.88
CA GLU A 412 -0.20 16.67 -8.49
C GLU A 412 0.10 15.40 -7.72
N ARG A 413 0.46 15.55 -6.43
CA ARG A 413 0.57 14.45 -5.47
C ARG A 413 0.04 14.87 -4.12
N LEU A 414 -0.64 13.92 -3.47
CA LEU A 414 -1.21 14.06 -2.15
C LEU A 414 -0.40 13.29 -1.11
N SER A 415 -0.42 13.81 0.11
CA SER A 415 0.01 13.16 1.34
C SER A 415 -0.82 13.72 2.49
N SER A 416 -0.54 13.31 3.73
CA SER A 416 -1.13 13.93 4.91
C SER A 416 -0.23 13.80 6.13
N ILE A 417 -0.47 14.69 7.10
CA ILE A 417 0.02 14.55 8.48
C ILE A 417 -1.17 14.61 9.43
N THR A 418 -0.98 14.04 10.62
CA THR A 418 -1.94 14.17 11.72
C THR A 418 -1.33 15.03 12.81
N ALA A 419 -1.96 16.17 13.08
CA ALA A 419 -1.58 17.02 14.20
C ALA A 419 -2.24 16.53 15.49
N TYR A 420 -1.47 16.43 16.55
CA TYR A 420 -1.93 16.03 17.87
C TYR A 420 -1.56 17.06 18.92
N GLU A 421 -2.30 17.04 20.02
CA GLU A 421 -2.00 17.88 21.17
C GLU A 421 -0.98 17.14 22.04
N ASP A 422 0.20 17.73 22.22
CA ASP A 422 1.24 17.15 23.07
C ASP A 422 1.03 17.61 24.52
N TYR A 423 0.66 16.68 25.37
CA TYR A 423 0.48 16.93 26.81
C TYR A 423 1.74 16.66 27.62
N GLY A 424 2.85 16.32 26.96
CA GLY A 424 4.08 15.87 27.64
C GLY A 424 3.92 14.47 28.27
N GLU A 425 4.99 13.96 28.85
CA GLU A 425 4.94 12.71 29.61
C GLU A 425 4.45 12.99 31.03
N GLN A 426 3.28 12.48 31.38
CA GLN A 426 2.76 12.57 32.74
C GLN A 426 1.89 11.36 33.09
N ASN A 427 2.05 10.89 34.32
CA ASN A 427 1.07 9.99 34.92
C ASN A 427 -0.07 10.80 35.50
N TYR A 428 -1.28 10.40 35.21
CA TYR A 428 -2.45 11.02 35.82
C TYR A 428 -2.57 10.63 37.30
N THR A 429 -2.91 11.58 38.13
CA THR A 429 -3.06 11.41 39.58
C THR A 429 -4.48 11.65 40.07
N SER A 430 -5.43 11.78 39.16
CA SER A 430 -6.85 11.83 39.47
C SER A 430 -7.69 11.42 38.27
N LEU A 431 -8.88 10.95 38.55
CA LEU A 431 -9.84 10.59 37.48
C LEU A 431 -10.28 11.83 36.69
N ASP A 432 -10.30 13.02 37.32
CA ASP A 432 -10.72 14.26 36.67
C ASP A 432 -9.78 14.67 35.53
N GLN A 433 -8.49 14.31 35.61
CA GLN A 433 -7.53 14.59 34.55
C GLN A 433 -7.80 13.79 33.26
N VAL A 434 -8.49 12.66 33.34
CA VAL A 434 -8.83 11.82 32.17
C VAL A 434 -10.27 11.97 31.69
N LYS A 435 -11.14 12.61 32.49
CA LYS A 435 -12.56 12.82 32.13
C LYS A 435 -12.77 13.83 31.01
N ASP A 436 -11.80 14.71 30.74
CA ASP A 436 -11.89 15.71 29.68
C ASP A 436 -11.77 15.14 28.27
N GLY A 437 -11.61 13.83 28.17
CA GLY A 437 -11.53 13.12 26.89
C GLY A 437 -10.14 13.08 26.30
N ARG A 438 -9.09 13.34 27.09
CA ARG A 438 -7.71 13.14 26.65
C ARG A 438 -7.43 11.65 26.43
N PRO A 439 -6.72 11.28 25.36
CA PRO A 439 -6.24 9.92 25.19
C PRO A 439 -5.15 9.60 26.21
N PHE A 440 -5.13 8.35 26.66
CA PHE A 440 -4.10 7.85 27.58
C PHE A 440 -3.73 6.40 27.27
N ALA A 441 -2.51 6.03 27.62
CA ALA A 441 -2.05 4.65 27.67
C ALA A 441 -2.25 4.09 29.08
N ILE A 442 -2.34 2.77 29.19
CA ILE A 442 -2.49 2.05 30.47
C ILE A 442 -1.24 1.20 30.67
N THR A 443 -0.49 1.47 31.75
CA THR A 443 0.70 0.71 32.12
C THR A 443 0.56 0.12 33.53
N ALA A 444 1.16 -1.02 33.82
CA ALA A 444 1.11 -1.63 35.14
C ALA A 444 2.09 -0.90 36.09
N VAL A 445 1.63 -0.56 37.31
CA VAL A 445 2.45 0.15 38.28
C VAL A 445 3.63 -0.74 38.73
N GLY A 446 4.84 -0.17 38.64
CA GLY A 446 6.07 -0.83 39.09
C GLY A 446 6.55 -1.97 38.18
N GLN A 447 5.98 -2.11 37.00
CA GLN A 447 6.35 -3.13 36.03
C GLN A 447 6.54 -2.51 34.64
N ASP A 448 7.45 -3.07 33.85
CA ASP A 448 7.59 -2.77 32.44
C ASP A 448 6.54 -3.53 31.63
N LYS A 449 5.26 -3.13 31.80
CA LYS A 449 4.12 -3.73 31.08
C LYS A 449 3.13 -2.66 30.67
N ALA A 450 2.71 -2.70 29.42
CA ALA A 450 1.68 -1.85 28.87
C ALA A 450 0.57 -2.67 28.19
N PHE A 451 -0.62 -2.11 28.12
CA PHE A 451 -1.73 -2.63 27.35
C PHE A 451 -1.54 -2.28 25.88
N TYR A 452 -1.85 -3.22 25.01
CA TYR A 452 -1.95 -2.96 23.59
C TYR A 452 -3.10 -3.77 22.97
N CYS A 453 -3.57 -3.32 21.82
CA CYS A 453 -4.55 -4.05 21.03
C CYS A 453 -3.87 -4.79 19.89
N SER A 454 -4.12 -6.08 19.82
CA SER A 454 -3.76 -6.87 18.66
C SER A 454 -4.78 -6.69 17.53
N ASP A 455 -4.40 -7.11 16.33
CA ASP A 455 -5.25 -7.19 15.14
C ASP A 455 -6.54 -8.02 15.33
N ASN A 456 -6.54 -8.93 16.32
CA ASN A 456 -7.68 -9.78 16.67
C ASN A 456 -8.64 -9.15 17.69
N GLN A 457 -8.54 -7.84 17.95
CA GLN A 457 -9.39 -7.14 18.91
C GLN A 457 -9.24 -7.66 20.36
N ASN A 458 -8.15 -8.32 20.69
CA ASN A 458 -7.85 -8.78 22.02
C ASN A 458 -6.92 -7.81 22.74
N LEU A 459 -7.14 -7.66 24.06
CA LEU A 459 -6.22 -6.95 24.91
C LEU A 459 -4.97 -7.79 25.13
N GLY A 460 -3.81 -7.24 24.75
CA GLY A 460 -2.51 -7.81 24.98
C GLY A 460 -1.76 -7.07 26.09
N PHE A 461 -0.74 -7.73 26.65
CA PHE A 461 0.20 -7.16 27.63
C PHE A 461 1.61 -7.56 27.24
N ALA A 462 2.52 -6.60 27.20
CA ALA A 462 3.92 -6.83 26.90
C ALA A 462 4.80 -5.79 27.62
N SER A 463 6.11 -5.92 27.56
CA SER A 463 6.99 -4.81 27.93
C SER A 463 6.60 -3.55 27.17
N TYR A 464 6.85 -2.39 27.76
CA TYR A 464 6.47 -1.11 27.19
C TYR A 464 6.85 -0.99 25.70
N ASP A 465 8.12 -1.20 25.37
CA ASP A 465 8.60 -1.12 23.99
C ASP A 465 7.94 -2.16 23.07
N GLN A 466 7.77 -3.40 23.56
CA GLN A 466 7.13 -4.45 22.76
C GLN A 466 5.63 -4.22 22.55
N ALA A 467 4.92 -3.65 23.52
CA ALA A 467 3.50 -3.37 23.38
C ALA A 467 3.28 -2.29 22.31
N PHE A 468 4.11 -1.27 22.29
CA PHE A 468 4.01 -0.20 21.30
C PHE A 468 4.49 -0.62 19.90
N ASP A 469 5.51 -1.47 19.81
CA ASP A 469 5.98 -2.03 18.54
C ASP A 469 4.95 -2.99 17.90
N LYS A 470 4.23 -3.76 18.73
CA LYS A 470 3.23 -4.75 18.28
C LYS A 470 1.82 -4.20 18.09
N SER A 471 1.54 -2.99 18.51
CA SER A 471 0.21 -2.41 18.46
C SER A 471 -0.17 -2.02 17.03
N VAL A 472 -0.91 -2.89 16.34
CA VAL A 472 -1.44 -2.60 15.01
C VAL A 472 -2.64 -1.64 15.08
N VAL A 473 -3.47 -1.78 16.12
CA VAL A 473 -4.70 -0.97 16.26
C VAL A 473 -4.47 0.23 17.16
N GLY A 474 -3.74 0.05 18.24
CA GLY A 474 -3.40 1.13 19.15
C GLY A 474 -3.30 0.68 20.61
N TYR A 475 -2.74 1.55 21.40
CA TYR A 475 -2.56 1.40 22.84
C TYR A 475 -3.15 2.60 23.60
N TYR A 476 -3.89 3.47 22.90
CA TYR A 476 -4.58 4.57 23.49
C TYR A 476 -6.03 4.25 23.78
N PHE A 477 -6.50 4.81 24.87
CA PHE A 477 -7.87 4.73 25.35
C PHE A 477 -8.41 6.12 25.62
N LYS A 478 -9.71 6.25 25.55
CA LYS A 478 -10.46 7.41 25.97
C LYS A 478 -11.53 6.98 26.98
N LEU A 479 -11.70 7.77 28.03
CA LEU A 479 -12.74 7.53 29.00
C LEU A 479 -14.06 8.17 28.53
N GLU A 480 -15.14 7.40 28.55
CA GLU A 480 -16.48 7.90 28.34
C GLU A 480 -17.34 7.59 29.56
N SER A 481 -18.06 8.59 30.06
CA SER A 481 -18.98 8.40 31.17
C SER A 481 -20.30 7.85 30.68
N LEU A 482 -20.88 6.89 31.41
CA LEU A 482 -22.24 6.40 31.19
C LEU A 482 -23.35 7.39 31.62
N ALA A 483 -23.02 8.57 32.10
CA ALA A 483 -24.01 9.57 32.56
C ALA A 483 -25.04 10.00 31.48
N ASN A 484 -24.74 9.74 30.20
CA ASN A 484 -25.64 9.98 29.07
C ASN A 484 -26.48 8.74 28.69
N SER A 485 -26.41 7.66 29.47
CA SER A 485 -27.23 6.47 29.20
C SER A 485 -28.68 6.70 29.63
N SER A 486 -29.60 6.07 28.92
CA SER A 486 -31.01 6.06 29.31
C SER A 486 -31.26 5.35 30.65
N ASP A 487 -30.29 4.58 31.15
CA ASP A 487 -30.34 3.93 32.44
C ASP A 487 -29.77 4.83 33.52
N THR A 488 -30.64 5.58 34.21
CA THR A 488 -30.28 6.52 35.26
C THR A 488 -29.79 5.83 36.55
N SER A 489 -29.85 4.50 36.66
CA SER A 489 -29.33 3.75 37.81
C SER A 489 -27.84 3.54 37.73
N ILE A 490 -27.24 3.66 36.54
CA ILE A 490 -25.80 3.46 36.28
C ILE A 490 -25.11 4.82 36.16
N ARG A 491 -25.17 5.63 37.18
CA ARG A 491 -24.46 6.91 37.24
C ARG A 491 -23.11 6.66 37.87
N GLN A 492 -22.01 6.99 37.16
CA GLN A 492 -20.62 7.04 37.63
C GLN A 492 -19.66 5.97 37.05
N TYR A 493 -20.10 5.06 36.18
CA TYR A 493 -19.25 4.07 35.58
C TYR A 493 -18.76 4.54 34.19
N TYR A 494 -17.68 3.92 33.72
CA TYR A 494 -16.95 4.39 32.57
C TYR A 494 -16.79 3.30 31.51
N LEU A 495 -16.74 3.75 30.29
CA LEU A 495 -16.44 2.95 29.12
C LEU A 495 -15.04 3.34 28.65
N LEU A 496 -14.18 2.35 28.46
CA LEU A 496 -12.85 2.55 27.88
C LEU A 496 -12.95 2.38 26.38
N ARG A 497 -13.15 3.48 25.68
CA ARG A 497 -13.17 3.51 24.22
C ARG A 497 -11.77 3.33 23.67
N GLN A 498 -11.61 2.37 22.78
CA GLN A 498 -10.37 2.12 22.09
C GLN A 498 -10.12 3.19 21.03
N LEU A 499 -8.88 3.62 20.93
CA LEU A 499 -8.39 4.51 19.89
C LEU A 499 -7.34 3.80 19.03
N THR A 500 -7.19 4.25 17.79
CA THR A 500 -6.06 3.85 16.93
C THR A 500 -4.78 4.55 17.37
N VAL A 501 -3.66 4.12 16.85
CA VAL A 501 -2.35 4.80 17.05
C VAL A 501 -2.36 6.29 16.67
N ASN A 502 -3.34 6.71 15.86
CA ASN A 502 -3.53 8.11 15.47
C ASN A 502 -4.56 8.83 16.32
N GLU A 503 -4.93 8.27 17.47
CA GLU A 503 -5.94 8.81 18.40
C GLU A 503 -7.34 8.98 17.79
N SER A 504 -7.58 8.43 16.61
CA SER A 504 -8.92 8.32 16.04
C SER A 504 -9.69 7.19 16.74
N PRO A 505 -11.02 7.27 16.87
CA PRO A 505 -11.80 6.14 17.35
C PRO A 505 -11.51 4.89 16.53
N TYR A 506 -11.21 3.77 17.20
CA TYR A 506 -11.16 2.49 16.52
C TYR A 506 -12.59 2.04 16.21
N GLU A 507 -12.85 1.79 14.94
CA GLU A 507 -14.19 1.40 14.48
C GLU A 507 -14.09 0.23 13.50
N VAL A 508 -14.97 -0.75 13.70
CA VAL A 508 -15.17 -1.87 12.78
C VAL A 508 -16.60 -1.80 12.27
N PHE A 509 -16.78 -1.78 10.95
CA PHE A 509 -18.09 -1.57 10.32
C PHE A 509 -18.84 -0.31 10.83
N GLY A 510 -18.09 0.77 11.08
CA GLY A 510 -18.63 2.02 11.61
C GLY A 510 -19.10 1.96 13.07
N LYS A 511 -18.69 0.94 13.82
CA LYS A 511 -18.99 0.78 15.23
C LYS A 511 -17.73 0.93 16.08
N PRO A 512 -17.74 1.78 17.11
CA PRO A 512 -16.59 1.96 18.00
C PRO A 512 -16.34 0.72 18.87
N GLY A 513 -15.05 0.45 19.16
CA GLY A 513 -14.62 -0.60 20.06
C GLY A 513 -14.54 -0.13 21.51
N TYR A 514 -15.03 -0.95 22.43
CA TYR A 514 -14.96 -0.70 23.87
C TYR A 514 -14.38 -1.90 24.59
N LEU A 515 -13.48 -1.65 25.55
CA LEU A 515 -12.90 -2.70 26.36
C LEU A 515 -13.97 -3.42 27.18
N ASN A 516 -14.05 -4.75 27.05
CA ASN A 516 -14.95 -5.56 27.84
C ASN A 516 -14.22 -6.71 28.53
N SER A 517 -14.82 -7.23 29.59
CA SER A 517 -14.47 -8.47 30.24
C SER A 517 -15.56 -9.51 29.98
N GLN A 518 -15.21 -10.63 29.36
CA GLN A 518 -16.18 -11.72 29.12
C GLN A 518 -16.70 -12.27 30.46
N PRO A 519 -18.02 -12.27 30.69
CA PRO A 519 -18.58 -12.58 32.00
C PRO A 519 -18.22 -13.97 32.52
N THR A 520 -18.00 -14.95 31.65
CA THR A 520 -17.73 -16.33 32.03
C THR A 520 -16.26 -16.63 32.26
N THR A 521 -15.34 -15.97 31.56
CA THR A 521 -13.92 -16.27 31.58
C THR A 521 -13.08 -15.16 32.20
N GLY A 522 -13.62 -13.94 32.28
CA GLY A 522 -12.88 -12.74 32.66
C GLY A 522 -11.90 -12.24 31.60
N TRP A 523 -11.77 -12.91 30.46
CA TRP A 523 -10.88 -12.47 29.39
C TRP A 523 -11.32 -11.12 28.83
N CYS A 524 -10.34 -10.26 28.61
CA CYS A 524 -10.57 -8.92 28.07
C CYS A 524 -10.38 -8.89 26.57
N SER A 525 -11.36 -8.30 25.92
CA SER A 525 -11.43 -8.07 24.48
C SER A 525 -12.13 -6.73 24.20
N PHE A 526 -12.54 -6.49 22.97
CA PHE A 526 -13.30 -5.29 22.63
C PHE A 526 -14.63 -5.66 22.00
N VAL A 527 -15.73 -5.10 22.54
CA VAL A 527 -17.05 -5.19 21.92
C VAL A 527 -17.25 -4.02 20.97
N LEU A 528 -17.92 -4.29 19.84
CA LEU A 528 -18.19 -3.31 18.79
C LEU A 528 -19.58 -2.69 18.98
N GLY A 529 -19.60 -1.39 19.25
CA GLY A 529 -20.81 -0.66 19.55
C GLY A 529 -21.36 -1.02 20.93
N LEU A 530 -22.20 -0.16 21.42
CA LEU A 530 -22.88 -0.31 22.70
C LEU A 530 -24.38 -0.41 22.49
N ASN A 531 -25.02 -1.27 23.28
CA ASN A 531 -26.46 -1.36 23.36
C ASN A 531 -26.86 -1.15 24.81
N ASN A 532 -27.15 0.08 25.17
CA ASN A 532 -27.45 0.46 26.54
C ASN A 532 -28.89 0.16 26.96
N GLN A 533 -29.67 -0.54 26.13
CA GLN A 533 -31.02 -0.98 26.49
C GLN A 533 -30.93 -2.16 27.45
N ASN A 534 -31.64 -2.09 28.56
CA ASN A 534 -31.76 -3.15 29.57
C ASN A 534 -30.43 -3.55 30.26
N GLY A 535 -29.45 -2.68 30.35
CA GLY A 535 -28.14 -2.98 30.96
C GLY A 535 -27.31 -4.01 30.20
N GLU A 536 -27.49 -4.16 28.91
CA GLU A 536 -26.74 -5.11 28.06
C GLU A 536 -25.25 -4.82 28.10
N ASP A 537 -24.82 -3.54 28.14
CA ASP A 537 -23.41 -3.19 28.19
C ASP A 537 -22.74 -3.65 29.50
N ILE A 538 -23.51 -3.67 30.63
CA ILE A 538 -23.02 -4.25 31.87
C ILE A 538 -22.91 -5.77 31.74
N LYS A 539 -23.95 -6.42 31.21
CA LYS A 539 -23.97 -7.88 31.01
C LYS A 539 -22.86 -8.34 30.07
N ASN A 540 -22.51 -7.52 29.06
CA ASN A 540 -21.43 -7.78 28.14
C ASN A 540 -20.04 -7.43 28.71
N GLY A 541 -19.96 -6.92 29.94
CA GLY A 541 -18.74 -6.59 30.61
C GLY A 541 -18.00 -5.36 30.08
N ALA A 542 -18.71 -4.45 29.40
CA ALA A 542 -18.09 -3.24 28.83
C ALA A 542 -18.04 -2.06 29.81
N VAL A 543 -18.60 -2.20 31.01
CA VAL A 543 -18.71 -1.14 32.01
C VAL A 543 -17.76 -1.37 33.17
N TRP A 544 -17.02 -0.35 33.52
CA TRP A 544 -15.94 -0.39 34.51
C TRP A 544 -16.14 0.65 35.61
N ASP A 545 -15.94 0.27 36.87
CA ASP A 545 -15.71 1.17 38.00
C ASP A 545 -14.21 1.48 38.02
N ILE A 546 -13.85 2.70 37.65
CA ILE A 546 -12.46 3.16 37.58
C ILE A 546 -12.23 4.15 38.69
N GLN A 547 -11.30 3.82 39.58
CA GLN A 547 -10.95 4.66 40.73
C GLN A 547 -9.45 4.92 40.76
N TYR A 548 -9.08 6.14 41.12
CA TYR A 548 -7.71 6.50 41.46
C TYR A 548 -7.50 6.28 42.96
N VAL A 549 -6.47 5.54 43.33
CA VAL A 549 -6.05 5.30 44.70
C VAL A 549 -4.75 6.08 44.92
N ASP A 550 -4.77 7.05 45.83
CA ASP A 550 -3.64 7.93 46.07
C ASP A 550 -2.35 7.15 46.38
N GLY A 551 -1.27 7.53 45.70
CA GLY A 551 0.03 6.91 45.79
C GLY A 551 0.13 5.49 45.23
N LYS A 552 -0.96 4.91 44.66
CA LYS A 552 -0.99 3.56 44.11
C LYS A 552 -1.33 3.51 42.63
N GLY A 553 -2.19 4.40 42.12
CA GLY A 553 -2.63 4.40 40.71
C GLY A 553 -4.10 4.06 40.54
N PHE A 554 -4.50 3.74 39.32
CA PHE A 554 -5.89 3.42 38.95
C PHE A 554 -6.19 1.94 39.12
N THR A 555 -7.41 1.63 39.54
CA THR A 555 -7.99 0.29 39.53
C THR A 555 -9.13 0.22 38.52
N LEU A 556 -9.30 -0.94 37.88
CA LEU A 556 -10.38 -1.22 36.93
C LEU A 556 -11.19 -2.41 37.42
N LYS A 557 -12.37 -2.14 37.98
CA LYS A 557 -13.31 -3.17 38.44
C LYS A 557 -14.43 -3.32 37.41
N ASN A 558 -14.61 -4.51 36.87
CA ASN A 558 -15.72 -4.76 35.97
C ASN A 558 -17.03 -4.80 36.72
N ILE A 559 -18.03 -4.01 36.30
CA ILE A 559 -19.32 -3.91 37.00
C ILE A 559 -20.13 -5.19 36.84
N GLY A 560 -20.11 -5.83 35.69
CA GLY A 560 -20.86 -7.04 35.40
C GLY A 560 -20.43 -8.25 36.24
N THR A 561 -19.12 -8.37 36.49
CA THR A 561 -18.56 -9.50 37.26
C THR A 561 -18.21 -9.15 38.70
N GLY A 562 -18.01 -7.87 39.01
CA GLY A 562 -17.52 -7.41 40.32
C GLY A 562 -16.02 -7.69 40.55
N LEU A 563 -15.29 -8.14 39.53
CA LEU A 563 -13.87 -8.53 39.61
C LEU A 563 -12.94 -7.50 38.96
N TYR A 564 -11.68 -7.48 39.39
CA TYR A 564 -10.68 -6.55 38.93
C TYR A 564 -9.86 -7.09 37.75
N LEU A 565 -9.53 -6.18 36.83
CA LEU A 565 -8.53 -6.39 35.80
C LEU A 565 -7.14 -6.45 36.42
N HIS A 566 -6.32 -7.40 35.97
CA HIS A 566 -4.92 -7.52 36.35
C HIS A 566 -3.98 -7.40 35.13
N ASP A 567 -2.70 -7.22 35.42
CA ASP A 567 -1.61 -7.04 34.47
C ASP A 567 -1.25 -8.33 33.68
N ASN A 568 -1.99 -9.42 33.89
CA ASN A 568 -1.89 -10.69 33.16
C ASN A 568 -3.07 -10.92 32.19
N GLY A 569 -3.98 -9.94 32.04
CA GLY A 569 -5.00 -9.92 31.01
C GLY A 569 -6.46 -10.08 31.48
N PRO A 570 -6.82 -11.04 32.34
CA PRO A 570 -8.23 -11.23 32.68
C PRO A 570 -8.69 -10.38 33.88
N ALA A 571 -9.97 -9.99 33.88
CA ALA A 571 -10.65 -9.36 34.99
C ALA A 571 -11.38 -10.44 35.82
N LYS A 572 -10.64 -11.18 36.64
CA LYS A 572 -11.15 -12.32 37.42
C LYS A 572 -10.64 -12.39 38.86
N TYR A 573 -10.10 -11.31 39.37
CA TYR A 573 -9.48 -11.24 40.70
C TYR A 573 -10.35 -10.42 41.66
N GLU A 574 -10.41 -10.83 42.93
CA GLU A 574 -11.09 -10.08 43.97
C GLU A 574 -10.23 -8.88 44.46
N ASP A 575 -8.93 -9.03 44.41
CA ASP A 575 -7.97 -7.99 44.79
C ASP A 575 -7.62 -7.08 43.60
N PRO A 576 -7.47 -5.75 43.81
CA PRO A 576 -7.14 -4.82 42.74
C PRO A 576 -5.67 -4.90 42.32
N ALA A 577 -5.43 -4.85 41.02
CA ALA A 577 -4.14 -4.43 40.47
C ALA A 577 -4.17 -2.92 40.18
N TYR A 578 -3.01 -2.30 40.16
CA TYR A 578 -2.86 -0.87 39.98
C TYR A 578 -2.18 -0.54 38.66
N PHE A 579 -2.72 0.48 38.00
CA PHE A 579 -2.28 0.92 36.68
C PHE A 579 -1.99 2.42 36.67
N ASN A 580 -1.03 2.84 35.88
CA ASN A 580 -0.89 4.24 35.50
C ASN A 580 -1.74 4.49 34.26
N PHE A 581 -2.52 5.55 34.29
CA PHE A 581 -3.05 6.19 33.09
C PHE A 581 -2.07 7.32 32.77
N CYS A 582 -1.45 7.25 31.60
CA CYS A 582 -0.38 8.17 31.26
C CYS A 582 -0.52 8.72 29.85
N THR A 583 -0.11 9.98 29.68
CA THR A 583 0.23 10.47 28.36
C THR A 583 1.59 9.93 27.97
N ILE A 584 1.75 9.60 26.71
CA ILE A 584 3.04 9.27 26.15
C ILE A 584 3.50 10.54 25.44
N GLY A 585 4.52 11.17 26.00
CA GLY A 585 5.10 12.39 25.45
C GLY A 585 5.82 12.13 24.14
N GLY A 586 5.82 13.15 23.28
CA GLY A 586 6.42 13.07 21.97
C GLY A 586 5.70 12.10 21.05
N ALA A 587 6.07 12.02 19.80
CA ALA A 587 5.53 11.06 18.85
C ALA A 587 5.53 9.64 19.45
N THR A 588 4.37 9.26 20.04
CA THR A 588 3.99 7.87 20.31
C THR A 588 5.11 6.89 20.67
N GLY A 589 5.88 7.12 21.74
CA GLY A 589 6.82 6.12 22.24
C GLY A 589 7.69 5.33 21.23
N ILE A 590 7.34 5.34 19.99
CA ILE A 590 8.23 5.05 18.89
C ILE A 590 8.93 6.40 18.60
N GLU A 591 9.94 6.75 19.40
CA GLU A 591 11.11 7.21 18.68
C GLU A 591 11.24 6.17 17.55
N LYS A 592 11.00 6.58 16.30
CA LYS A 592 11.69 5.90 15.19
C LYS A 592 13.05 5.64 15.76
N PRO A 593 13.56 4.39 15.79
CA PRO A 593 14.95 4.24 16.12
C PRO A 593 15.53 5.32 15.27
N THR A 594 16.03 6.38 15.91
CA THR A 594 16.73 7.40 15.21
C THR A 594 17.67 6.54 14.43
N VAL A 595 17.31 6.28 13.18
CA VAL A 595 18.29 5.94 12.20
C VAL A 595 19.13 7.15 12.36
N ASN A 596 20.13 6.94 13.18
CA ASN A 596 20.98 7.98 13.71
C ASN A 596 21.40 8.67 12.44
N THR A 597 20.73 9.76 12.06
CA THR A 597 21.02 10.57 10.89
C THR A 597 22.32 11.34 11.14
N ARG A 598 22.95 11.14 12.28
CA ARG A 598 24.39 11.05 12.29
C ARG A 598 24.70 9.87 11.35
N ARG A 599 24.84 10.19 10.07
CA ARG A 599 25.55 9.34 9.10
C ARG A 599 26.68 8.72 9.88
N PRO A 600 26.78 7.38 9.98
CA PRO A 600 27.81 6.76 10.77
C PRO A 600 29.10 7.43 10.35
N SER A 601 29.71 8.21 11.23
CA SER A 601 30.99 8.85 10.95
C SER A 601 31.95 7.68 10.73
N GLY A 602 32.45 7.52 9.51
CA GLY A 602 33.34 6.43 9.19
C GLY A 602 33.34 6.08 7.71
N ILE A 603 34.26 5.23 7.35
CA ILE A 603 34.45 4.72 6.01
C ILE A 603 34.01 3.26 5.98
N TYR A 604 33.17 2.94 5.01
CA TYR A 604 32.55 1.63 4.90
C TYR A 604 32.88 0.97 3.56
N THR A 605 32.96 -0.35 3.52
CA THR A 605 32.97 -1.09 2.25
C THR A 605 31.61 -0.94 1.56
N LEU A 606 31.52 -1.36 0.30
CA LEU A 606 30.25 -1.44 -0.43
C LEU A 606 29.25 -2.41 0.22
N GLN A 607 29.74 -3.32 1.08
CA GLN A 607 28.91 -4.26 1.84
C GLN A 607 28.47 -3.70 3.20
N GLY A 608 28.78 -2.42 3.50
CA GLY A 608 28.37 -1.75 4.73
C GLY A 608 29.23 -2.08 5.96
N VAL A 609 30.38 -2.74 5.77
CA VAL A 609 31.33 -3.01 6.88
C VAL A 609 32.18 -1.77 7.12
N LYS A 610 32.19 -1.24 8.35
CA LYS A 610 33.06 -0.13 8.75
C LYS A 610 34.53 -0.59 8.71
N VAL A 611 35.36 0.12 7.97
CA VAL A 611 36.80 -0.22 7.79
C VAL A 611 37.74 0.83 8.35
N ALA A 612 37.26 2.05 8.59
CA ALA A 612 38.06 3.13 9.20
C ALA A 612 37.16 4.24 9.72
N GLU A 613 37.68 5.14 10.56
CA GLU A 613 37.07 6.40 10.90
C GLU A 613 37.22 7.40 9.77
N ALA A 614 36.41 8.47 9.75
CA ALA A 614 36.37 9.41 8.62
C ALA A 614 37.71 10.14 8.39
N ASP A 615 38.49 10.36 9.45
CA ASP A 615 39.81 10.97 9.44
C ASP A 615 40.95 10.01 9.05
N GLU A 616 40.67 8.71 9.01
CA GLU A 616 41.66 7.68 8.66
C GLU A 616 41.65 7.31 7.15
N TRP A 617 41.01 8.12 6.32
CA TRP A 617 40.93 7.89 4.86
C TRP A 617 42.29 7.52 4.20
N TYR A 618 43.38 8.14 4.69
CA TYR A 618 44.70 7.97 4.10
C TYR A 618 45.31 6.59 4.35
N THR A 619 44.85 5.86 5.37
CA THR A 619 45.37 4.54 5.75
C THR A 619 44.83 3.40 4.89
N LEU A 620 43.74 3.62 4.18
CA LEU A 620 43.04 2.58 3.41
C LEU A 620 43.78 2.28 2.09
N ALA A 621 43.72 1.02 1.65
CA ALA A 621 44.20 0.60 0.32
C ALA A 621 43.36 1.27 -0.81
N PRO A 622 43.86 1.35 -2.03
CA PRO A 622 43.05 1.74 -3.18
C PRO A 622 41.79 0.85 -3.30
N GLY A 623 40.66 1.47 -3.52
CA GLY A 623 39.38 0.73 -3.51
C GLY A 623 38.16 1.65 -3.61
N ILE A 624 36.95 1.04 -3.52
CA ILE A 624 35.69 1.76 -3.53
C ILE A 624 35.09 1.69 -2.14
N TYR A 625 34.79 2.86 -1.57
CA TYR A 625 34.29 3.01 -0.21
C TYR A 625 33.04 3.90 -0.16
N ILE A 626 32.26 3.77 0.90
CA ILE A 626 31.18 4.69 1.24
C ILE A 626 31.67 5.59 2.36
N VAL A 627 31.74 6.89 2.10
CA VAL A 627 32.12 7.92 3.05
C VAL A 627 30.99 8.94 3.10
N ASP A 628 30.43 9.20 4.26
CA ASP A 628 29.27 10.08 4.45
C ASP A 628 28.10 9.75 3.52
N GLY A 629 27.86 8.45 3.29
CA GLY A 629 26.82 7.96 2.41
C GLY A 629 27.08 8.17 0.91
N LYS A 630 28.29 8.62 0.52
CA LYS A 630 28.70 8.78 -0.87
C LYS A 630 29.73 7.71 -1.25
N LYS A 631 29.58 7.16 -2.46
CA LYS A 631 30.55 6.25 -3.04
C LYS A 631 31.77 7.04 -3.50
N ILE A 632 32.94 6.74 -2.94
CA ILE A 632 34.21 7.38 -3.26
C ILE A 632 35.19 6.33 -3.73
N VAL A 633 35.93 6.64 -4.78
CA VAL A 633 37.03 5.80 -5.30
C VAL A 633 38.34 6.34 -4.76
N LYS A 634 39.05 5.55 -3.95
CA LYS A 634 40.42 5.81 -3.55
C LYS A 634 41.33 5.19 -4.62
N ARG A 635 42.14 6.04 -5.26
CA ARG A 635 43.15 5.64 -6.27
C ARG A 635 44.47 5.34 -5.64
#